data_ec4bf52d7b2f1a0556feb376602391ae
#
_entry.id   ec4bf52d7b2f1a0556feb376602391ae
#
_cell.length_a   1.000
_cell.length_b   1.000
_cell.length_c   1.000
_cell.angle_alpha   90.00
_cell.angle_beta   90.00
_cell.angle_gamma   90.00
#
_symmetry.space_group_name_H-M   'P 1'
#
loop_
_entity.id
_entity.type
_entity.pdbx_description
1 polymer ?
#
loop_
_entity_poly.entity_id
_entity_poly.type
_entity_poly.pdbx_seq_one_letter_code
_entity_poly.pdbx_strand_id
1 'polypeptide(L)'
;MNKKVIALLSAAAMMISGTACSENNKSSSEKKESSSAVSQAQETTEKATEEETTEAPTEHVSPKQTVTAEQSVQITVDKTIQRTEGSNTIQLPLADFIEDGDVITSFTFVIYSGDGTSNIGEFKGGCGISVTDGCNSATDEGWYQSEDFSAPTQGTYGEITWNVPGDVGSFVPSGGDVLFGYWWGNCDSVRVDSVICKFTRTKEVPVDGEVSVNVGKSVNYSDTDNTVRVAAKDLMPEGAVPEVVTYTVSSGGGFGKFTGAFGLSSAAGYYQSPDTAVFSDASNLTLTWFVPSQAKNYYSEDGEFVLGYWWSDQPSVTLDSVSVKYSIGGRSAVSVPDTTEKTTVVPSEGDSDFRTASEIVSDIKVGWNLGNTLESYNTNKTGLNTETGWGNPKTTKEMITAVKNAGFNAVRVPVTWGEHMDGDTIQSDWLDRVQEVVDYAYDQDMYVILNMHHDDYIWFKPADSEYSANSAKLKAIWSQISQRFGDYGDRLIFEGMNEPRTVGSANEWMGGTSEERAVVSKYEQDFVDTVRASGGNNAYRSLIVTSYAASAETAAMNDLTVPNSGNIIVSIHYYAPWKFADGSETAFGDSGKSELDAKFSEIKSKFIDKGTPAIIDEFGCVNAADEATRAEYYGYYISSAKANGIKCFIWDNGVASGESSYGIFSRTALTWNESILNAILNAAK
;
A
#
# COMPACT_ATOMS: atom_id res chain seq x y z
N MET A 1 32.43 19.63 -13.53
CA MET A 1 32.11 21.07 -13.66
C MET A 1 30.73 21.25 -13.02
N ASN A 2 30.71 21.99 -11.93
CA ASN A 2 29.52 22.23 -11.10
C ASN A 2 28.43 23.02 -11.81
N LYS A 3 27.15 22.64 -11.65
CA LYS A 3 26.06 23.61 -11.60
C LYS A 3 25.05 23.20 -10.53
N LYS A 4 25.03 24.01 -9.47
CA LYS A 4 23.97 24.11 -8.48
C LYS A 4 22.73 24.67 -9.15
N VAL A 5 21.55 24.14 -8.84
CA VAL A 5 20.28 24.80 -9.09
C VAL A 5 19.64 25.11 -7.74
N ILE A 6 19.35 26.38 -7.57
CA ILE A 6 18.76 27.03 -6.40
C ILE A 6 17.24 26.97 -6.60
N ALA A 7 16.53 26.53 -5.57
CA ALA A 7 15.09 26.67 -5.47
C ALA A 7 14.73 28.07 -4.95
N LEU A 8 13.76 28.72 -5.55
CA LEU A 8 13.14 29.96 -5.06
C LEU A 8 11.64 29.70 -4.82
N LEU A 9 11.26 29.94 -3.59
CA LEU A 9 9.88 30.09 -3.13
C LEU A 9 9.27 31.40 -3.70
N SER A 10 8.00 31.37 -4.05
CA SER A 10 7.16 32.57 -4.07
C SER A 10 5.75 32.22 -3.64
N ALA A 11 5.37 32.74 -2.49
CA ALA A 11 4.02 32.84 -2.01
C ALA A 11 3.28 34.01 -2.72
N ALA A 12 2.02 33.85 -3.04
CA ALA A 12 1.11 34.97 -3.21
C ALA A 12 -0.32 34.56 -2.83
N ALA A 13 -0.78 35.16 -1.76
CA ALA A 13 -2.16 35.21 -1.33
C ALA A 13 -2.98 36.15 -2.23
N MET A 14 -4.26 35.87 -2.43
CA MET A 14 -5.28 36.92 -2.49
C MET A 14 -6.67 36.42 -2.17
N MET A 15 -7.26 37.11 -1.24
CA MET A 15 -8.62 37.16 -0.73
C MET A 15 -9.67 37.50 -1.80
N ILE A 16 -10.93 37.23 -1.48
CA ILE A 16 -12.07 38.15 -1.30
C ILE A 16 -13.35 37.31 -1.40
N SER A 17 -14.06 37.19 -0.31
CA SER A 17 -15.33 37.79 0.13
C SER A 17 -16.50 37.52 -0.85
N GLY A 18 -17.64 37.22 -0.41
CA GLY A 18 -18.42 37.45 0.76
C GLY A 18 -19.88 37.07 0.56
N THR A 19 -20.56 36.94 1.66
CA THR A 19 -21.97 37.26 1.95
C THR A 19 -23.05 36.50 1.14
N ALA A 20 -24.08 36.05 1.71
CA ALA A 20 -24.77 36.08 3.01
C ALA A 20 -26.17 35.49 2.83
N CYS A 21 -26.71 34.96 3.90
CA CYS A 21 -28.13 34.95 4.35
C CYS A 21 -29.16 34.30 3.42
N SER A 22 -30.14 33.63 3.86
CA SER A 22 -30.82 33.54 5.16
C SER A 22 -31.90 32.46 5.12
N GLU A 23 -32.12 31.90 6.27
CA GLU A 23 -33.40 31.68 6.96
C GLU A 23 -34.51 30.79 6.37
N ASN A 24 -34.77 29.80 7.18
CA ASN A 24 -36.06 29.55 7.90
C ASN A 24 -37.14 28.73 7.19
N ASN A 25 -37.56 27.63 7.70
CA ASN A 25 -38.56 27.40 8.72
C ASN A 25 -39.04 25.95 8.77
N LYS A 26 -38.97 25.42 9.96
CA LYS A 26 -39.94 24.69 10.80
C LYS A 26 -41.16 23.99 10.15
N SER A 27 -41.31 22.82 10.64
CA SER A 27 -42.39 22.22 11.50
C SER A 27 -43.11 21.07 10.79
N SER A 28 -43.22 20.06 11.44
CA SER A 28 -43.96 19.40 12.47
C SER A 28 -44.69 18.15 12.00
N SER A 29 -44.42 17.09 12.70
CA SER A 29 -45.31 16.11 13.31
C SER A 29 -46.46 15.52 12.49
N GLU A 30 -46.59 14.21 12.46
CA GLU A 30 -47.52 13.47 13.32
C GLU A 30 -47.43 11.95 13.12
N LYS A 31 -47.56 11.26 14.22
CA LYS A 31 -47.76 9.81 14.40
C LYS A 31 -49.08 9.34 13.81
N LYS A 32 -49.14 8.09 13.39
CA LYS A 32 -50.23 7.17 13.86
C LYS A 32 -49.85 5.72 13.69
N GLU A 33 -50.12 5.02 14.76
CA GLU A 33 -50.11 3.55 14.97
C GLU A 33 -51.28 2.84 14.37
N SER A 34 -51.12 1.53 14.42
CA SER A 34 -52.12 0.43 14.60
C SER A 34 -52.45 -0.34 13.33
N SER A 35 -52.68 -1.61 13.32
CA SER A 35 -52.77 -2.74 14.25
C SER A 35 -53.02 -4.00 13.43
N SER A 36 -52.47 -5.08 13.94
CA SER A 36 -52.84 -6.50 13.82
C SER A 36 -54.08 -6.94 13.02
N ALA A 37 -53.93 -8.06 12.27
CA ALA A 37 -54.89 -9.15 12.28
C ALA A 37 -54.27 -10.49 11.85
N VAL A 38 -54.47 -11.46 12.69
CA VAL A 38 -54.20 -12.88 12.54
C VAL A 38 -55.31 -13.52 11.68
N SER A 39 -54.97 -14.47 10.79
CA SER A 39 -55.91 -15.48 10.34
C SER A 39 -55.17 -16.78 10.04
N GLN A 40 -55.62 -17.81 10.72
CA GLN A 40 -55.28 -19.22 10.55
C GLN A 40 -56.07 -19.90 9.43
N ALA A 41 -55.54 -21.05 9.01
CA ALA A 41 -56.12 -22.28 8.47
C ALA A 41 -55.77 -22.49 6.98
N GLN A 42 -55.41 -23.64 6.44
CA GLN A 42 -55.65 -25.03 6.80
C GLN A 42 -54.73 -25.90 5.92
N GLU A 43 -54.38 -27.07 6.43
CA GLU A 43 -53.64 -28.14 5.74
C GLU A 43 -54.39 -28.69 4.53
N THR A 44 -53.63 -28.97 3.47
CA THR A 44 -53.89 -30.10 2.57
C THR A 44 -52.59 -30.75 2.15
N THR A 45 -52.46 -32.00 2.52
CA THR A 45 -51.39 -32.92 2.15
C THR A 45 -51.49 -33.29 0.69
N GLU A 46 -50.43 -33.04 -0.08
CA GLU A 46 -50.12 -33.78 -1.30
C GLU A 46 -48.62 -34.14 -1.33
N LYS A 47 -48.44 -35.43 -1.58
CA LYS A 47 -47.17 -36.15 -1.57
C LYS A 47 -46.45 -35.84 -2.89
N ALA A 48 -45.36 -35.11 -2.84
CA ALA A 48 -44.44 -34.92 -3.96
C ALA A 48 -43.04 -35.42 -3.58
N THR A 49 -42.50 -36.17 -4.49
CA THR A 49 -41.19 -36.83 -4.57
C THR A 49 -40.09 -35.87 -4.21
N GLU A 50 -39.20 -36.29 -3.30
CA GLU A 50 -37.94 -35.65 -3.01
C GLU A 50 -37.02 -35.71 -4.26
N GLU A 51 -36.82 -34.57 -4.88
CA GLU A 51 -35.57 -34.27 -5.62
C GLU A 51 -34.61 -33.62 -4.61
N GLU A 52 -33.53 -34.33 -4.33
CA GLU A 52 -32.38 -33.80 -3.59
C GLU A 52 -31.77 -32.65 -4.43
N THR A 53 -32.15 -31.42 -4.17
CA THR A 53 -31.39 -30.24 -4.55
C THR A 53 -30.25 -30.10 -3.55
N THR A 54 -29.05 -30.47 -3.94
CA THR A 54 -27.79 -30.06 -3.28
C THR A 54 -27.72 -28.55 -3.39
N GLU A 55 -28.09 -27.84 -2.33
CA GLU A 55 -27.72 -26.43 -2.16
C GLU A 55 -26.19 -26.34 -2.12
N ALA A 56 -25.63 -25.47 -2.96
CA ALA A 56 -24.24 -25.08 -2.87
C ALA A 56 -23.96 -24.55 -1.45
N PRO A 57 -22.80 -24.85 -0.85
CA PRO A 57 -22.48 -24.35 0.48
C PRO A 57 -22.51 -22.84 0.45
N THR A 58 -23.38 -22.23 1.23
CA THR A 58 -23.38 -20.79 1.49
C THR A 58 -22.05 -20.45 2.18
N GLU A 59 -21.28 -19.56 1.58
CA GLU A 59 -20.04 -19.05 2.12
C GLU A 59 -20.30 -18.44 3.51
N HIS A 60 -19.57 -18.90 4.52
CA HIS A 60 -19.71 -18.41 5.89
C HIS A 60 -19.12 -17.01 5.95
N VAL A 61 -19.91 -16.01 6.33
CA VAL A 61 -19.47 -14.63 6.56
C VAL A 61 -19.47 -14.37 8.06
N SER A 62 -18.29 -14.17 8.62
CA SER A 62 -18.14 -13.86 10.05
C SER A 62 -18.82 -12.53 10.40
N PRO A 63 -19.56 -12.45 11.51
CA PRO A 63 -20.15 -11.20 11.97
C PRO A 63 -19.07 -10.20 12.37
N LYS A 64 -19.24 -8.92 12.01
CA LYS A 64 -18.33 -7.86 12.41
C LYS A 64 -18.57 -7.42 13.85
N GLN A 65 -17.50 -7.23 14.59
CA GLN A 65 -17.49 -6.68 15.95
C GLN A 65 -16.60 -5.45 16.00
N THR A 66 -17.09 -4.38 16.64
CA THR A 66 -16.26 -3.21 16.96
C THR A 66 -15.41 -3.52 18.20
N VAL A 67 -14.09 -3.47 18.06
CA VAL A 67 -13.14 -3.65 19.16
C VAL A 67 -12.38 -2.34 19.36
N THR A 68 -12.36 -1.86 20.60
CA THR A 68 -11.61 -0.66 21.01
C THR A 68 -10.55 -1.05 22.02
N ALA A 69 -9.30 -0.63 21.80
CA ALA A 69 -8.21 -0.91 22.74
C ALA A 69 -7.17 0.22 22.75
N GLU A 70 -6.54 0.41 23.92
CA GLU A 70 -5.34 1.23 24.02
C GLU A 70 -4.18 0.54 23.30
N GLN A 71 -3.44 1.32 22.55
CA GLN A 71 -2.26 0.91 21.80
C GLN A 71 -1.08 1.78 22.19
N SER A 72 0.13 1.26 22.00
CA SER A 72 1.35 2.01 22.17
C SER A 72 2.39 1.52 21.18
N VAL A 73 3.02 2.44 20.47
CA VAL A 73 4.10 2.17 19.51
C VAL A 73 5.33 2.96 19.90
N GLN A 74 6.48 2.32 19.94
CA GLN A 74 7.79 2.97 20.14
C GLN A 74 8.58 2.92 18.84
N ILE A 75 9.09 4.07 18.40
CA ILE A 75 10.04 4.17 17.29
C ILE A 75 11.39 4.69 17.76
N THR A 76 12.46 4.21 17.15
CA THR A 76 13.81 4.72 17.35
C THR A 76 14.02 5.93 16.44
N VAL A 77 14.50 7.04 16.99
CA VAL A 77 14.67 8.32 16.29
C VAL A 77 16.14 8.66 16.08
N ASP A 78 16.94 8.54 17.12
CA ASP A 78 18.39 8.81 17.16
C ASP A 78 18.80 10.14 16.47
N LYS A 79 18.09 11.24 16.77
CA LYS A 79 18.37 12.57 16.23
C LYS A 79 18.71 13.55 17.33
N THR A 80 19.75 14.37 17.09
CA THR A 80 20.18 15.42 18.02
C THR A 80 19.61 16.78 17.59
N ILE A 81 18.96 17.49 18.52
CA ILE A 81 18.49 18.86 18.38
C ILE A 81 19.32 19.81 19.25
N GLN A 82 19.58 20.99 18.72
CA GLN A 82 20.38 22.01 19.39
C GLN A 82 19.47 23.02 20.07
N ARG A 83 19.90 23.62 21.17
CA ARG A 83 19.16 24.71 21.82
C ARG A 83 19.07 25.99 20.96
N THR A 84 19.82 26.08 19.91
CA THR A 84 19.89 27.24 19.02
C THR A 84 18.69 27.32 18.10
N GLU A 85 18.07 28.48 17.99
CA GLU A 85 16.95 28.73 17.08
C GLU A 85 17.24 28.26 15.65
N GLY A 86 16.28 27.61 15.01
CA GLY A 86 16.41 26.99 13.67
C GLY A 86 16.96 25.56 13.66
N SER A 87 17.44 25.05 14.83
CA SER A 87 17.91 23.66 14.99
C SER A 87 17.39 23.04 16.28
N ASN A 88 16.40 23.66 16.90
CA ASN A 88 15.89 23.32 18.22
C ASN A 88 14.62 22.46 18.19
N THR A 89 14.20 21.99 17.04
CA THR A 89 13.03 21.17 16.85
C THR A 89 13.31 19.93 16.04
N ILE A 90 12.52 18.87 16.27
CA ILE A 90 12.41 17.70 15.42
C ILE A 90 10.94 17.50 15.04
N GLN A 91 10.71 17.05 13.84
CA GLN A 91 9.39 16.76 13.29
C GLN A 91 9.38 15.31 12.81
N LEU A 92 8.34 14.56 13.17
CA LEU A 92 8.20 13.13 12.90
C LEU A 92 6.82 12.87 12.30
N PRO A 93 6.72 12.06 11.22
CA PRO A 93 5.43 11.70 10.63
C PRO A 93 4.55 10.95 11.62
N LEU A 94 3.27 11.28 11.69
CA LEU A 94 2.30 10.54 12.50
C LEU A 94 2.02 9.15 11.96
N ALA A 95 2.19 8.95 10.66
CA ALA A 95 2.06 7.64 10.03
C ALA A 95 3.03 6.58 10.57
N ASP A 96 4.13 7.00 11.22
CA ASP A 96 5.06 6.09 11.90
C ASP A 96 4.45 5.50 13.19
N PHE A 97 3.34 6.05 13.70
CA PHE A 97 2.74 5.69 14.97
C PHE A 97 1.29 5.22 14.88
N ILE A 98 0.48 5.86 14.02
CA ILE A 98 -0.97 5.73 14.01
C ILE A 98 -1.52 5.47 12.61
N GLU A 99 -2.74 4.92 12.58
CA GLU A 99 -3.59 4.84 11.39
C GLU A 99 -4.72 5.89 11.45
N ASP A 100 -5.37 6.16 10.32
CA ASP A 100 -6.52 7.06 10.30
C ASP A 100 -7.64 6.52 11.20
N GLY A 101 -8.19 7.41 12.03
CA GLY A 101 -9.23 7.07 13.00
C GLY A 101 -8.71 6.69 14.39
N ASP A 102 -7.41 6.56 14.59
CA ASP A 102 -6.81 6.44 15.91
C ASP A 102 -6.92 7.76 16.69
N VAL A 103 -7.12 7.68 17.99
CA VAL A 103 -7.22 8.84 18.88
C VAL A 103 -5.96 8.90 19.75
N ILE A 104 -5.08 9.86 19.48
CA ILE A 104 -3.83 10.03 20.22
C ILE A 104 -4.11 10.54 21.63
N THR A 105 -3.45 9.96 22.63
CA THR A 105 -3.56 10.37 24.03
C THR A 105 -2.27 11.01 24.56
N SER A 106 -1.11 10.53 24.15
CA SER A 106 0.17 11.13 24.57
C SER A 106 1.34 10.75 23.68
N PHE A 107 2.38 11.59 23.71
CA PHE A 107 3.73 11.26 23.24
C PHE A 107 4.70 11.32 24.41
N THR A 108 5.61 10.35 24.50
CA THR A 108 6.75 10.38 25.39
C THR A 108 8.05 10.36 24.60
N PHE A 109 8.83 11.42 24.71
CA PHE A 109 10.13 11.58 24.06
C PHE A 109 11.22 11.14 25.04
N VAL A 110 11.95 10.11 24.69
CA VAL A 110 13.12 9.64 25.45
C VAL A 110 14.33 10.41 24.98
N ILE A 111 14.94 11.17 25.85
CA ILE A 111 16.06 12.06 25.50
C ILE A 111 17.30 11.78 26.33
N TYR A 112 18.44 11.99 25.71
CA TYR A 112 19.76 12.02 26.35
C TYR A 112 20.43 13.37 26.10
N SER A 113 21.39 13.76 26.95
CA SER A 113 22.25 14.89 26.62
C SER A 113 23.01 14.63 25.32
N GLY A 114 23.12 15.63 24.46
CA GLY A 114 23.73 15.45 23.14
C GLY A 114 25.21 15.07 23.15
N ASP A 115 25.92 15.39 24.25
CA ASP A 115 27.32 14.99 24.49
C ASP A 115 27.47 13.71 25.31
N GLY A 116 26.35 13.11 25.77
CA GLY A 116 26.29 11.90 26.56
C GLY A 116 26.80 12.04 28.02
N THR A 117 27.20 13.22 28.44
CA THR A 117 27.87 13.45 29.73
C THR A 117 27.30 14.59 30.57
N SER A 118 26.78 15.62 29.93
CA SER A 118 26.22 16.81 30.59
C SER A 118 24.88 16.53 31.24
N ASN A 119 24.63 17.10 32.40
CA ASN A 119 23.34 17.05 33.05
C ASN A 119 22.34 17.97 32.29
N ILE A 120 21.22 17.43 31.82
CA ILE A 120 20.20 18.20 31.11
C ILE A 120 19.55 19.22 32.06
N GLY A 121 19.41 18.86 33.34
CA GLY A 121 18.71 19.70 34.33
C GLY A 121 17.21 19.72 34.14
N GLU A 122 16.58 20.87 34.28
CA GLU A 122 15.17 21.06 33.93
C GLU A 122 15.06 21.23 32.41
N PHE A 123 14.39 20.31 31.74
CA PHE A 123 14.03 20.45 30.33
C PHE A 123 12.94 21.51 30.19
N LYS A 124 13.09 22.41 29.21
CA LYS A 124 12.01 23.32 28.75
C LYS A 124 11.86 23.23 27.24
N GLY A 125 10.64 23.08 26.81
CA GLY A 125 10.32 22.91 25.41
C GLY A 125 8.84 23.00 25.13
N GLY A 126 8.47 22.59 23.94
CA GLY A 126 7.07 22.54 23.49
C GLY A 126 6.85 21.41 22.50
N CYS A 127 5.61 21.08 22.29
CA CYS A 127 5.17 20.10 21.29
C CYS A 127 4.13 20.71 20.37
N GLY A 128 4.06 20.18 19.16
CA GLY A 128 3.05 20.54 18.18
C GLY A 128 2.58 19.33 17.41
N ILE A 129 1.43 19.42 16.76
CA ILE A 129 0.86 18.32 15.98
C ILE A 129 -0.04 18.87 14.87
N SER A 130 0.01 18.25 13.69
CA SER A 130 -0.94 18.58 12.62
C SER A 130 -2.32 18.01 12.95
N VAL A 131 -3.36 18.80 12.72
CA VAL A 131 -4.76 18.44 12.98
C VAL A 131 -5.64 18.72 11.77
N THR A 132 -6.80 18.07 11.69
CA THR A 132 -7.81 18.35 10.66
C THR A 132 -8.71 19.53 11.06
N ASP A 133 -9.43 20.09 10.09
CA ASP A 133 -10.46 21.09 10.34
C ASP A 133 -11.50 20.57 11.34
N GLY A 134 -11.97 21.47 12.20
CA GLY A 134 -12.98 21.15 13.22
C GLY A 134 -12.43 20.90 14.63
N CYS A 135 -11.11 20.84 14.82
CA CYS A 135 -10.50 20.87 16.14
C CYS A 135 -10.60 22.29 16.75
N ASN A 136 -11.23 22.42 17.91
CA ASN A 136 -11.42 23.72 18.55
C ASN A 136 -10.11 24.35 19.07
N SER A 137 -9.08 23.54 19.24
CA SER A 137 -7.75 23.97 19.70
C SER A 137 -6.74 24.15 18.56
N ALA A 138 -7.13 23.88 17.29
CA ALA A 138 -6.26 24.06 16.14
C ALA A 138 -6.06 25.55 15.80
N THR A 139 -4.90 25.87 15.26
CA THR A 139 -4.63 27.17 14.62
C THR A 139 -5.31 27.24 13.25
N ASP A 140 -5.37 28.45 12.66
CA ASP A 140 -5.92 28.66 11.31
C ASP A 140 -5.18 27.89 10.20
N GLU A 141 -4.01 27.31 10.51
CA GLU A 141 -3.17 26.54 9.58
C GLU A 141 -3.32 25.02 9.75
N GLY A 142 -4.28 24.53 10.53
CA GLY A 142 -4.45 23.10 10.79
C GLY A 142 -3.36 22.51 11.68
N TRP A 143 -2.73 23.34 12.50
CA TRP A 143 -1.63 22.99 13.38
C TRP A 143 -1.96 23.35 14.82
N TYR A 144 -1.74 22.42 15.76
CA TYR A 144 -1.83 22.70 17.19
C TYR A 144 -0.43 22.85 17.78
N GLN A 145 -0.23 23.89 18.57
CA GLN A 145 1.01 24.13 19.33
C GLN A 145 0.67 24.12 20.84
N SER A 146 1.37 23.29 21.62
CA SER A 146 1.25 23.32 23.08
C SER A 146 1.82 24.63 23.63
N GLU A 147 1.36 25.01 24.83
CA GLU A 147 2.12 25.97 25.62
C GLU A 147 3.52 25.38 25.95
N ASP A 148 4.52 26.25 26.15
CA ASP A 148 5.82 25.85 26.63
C ASP A 148 5.69 25.19 28.01
N PHE A 149 6.36 24.09 28.22
CA PHE A 149 6.35 23.37 29.48
C PHE A 149 7.75 23.03 29.96
N SER A 150 7.83 22.70 31.26
CA SER A 150 9.05 22.24 31.90
C SER A 150 8.87 20.82 32.41
N ALA A 151 9.91 20.00 32.28
CA ALA A 151 9.94 18.66 32.79
C ALA A 151 11.27 18.36 33.52
N PRO A 152 11.23 17.64 34.65
CA PRO A 152 12.46 17.20 35.31
C PRO A 152 13.17 16.12 34.50
N THR A 153 14.51 16.10 34.55
CA THR A 153 15.32 15.04 33.96
C THR A 153 16.20 14.36 35.02
N GLN A 154 16.72 13.20 34.69
CA GLN A 154 17.58 12.41 35.56
C GLN A 154 19.05 12.46 35.08
N GLY A 155 19.72 13.60 35.33
CA GLY A 155 21.10 13.80 34.89
C GLY A 155 21.19 13.90 33.36
N THR A 156 21.79 12.91 32.71
CA THR A 156 21.98 12.87 31.25
C THR A 156 20.79 12.31 30.48
N TYR A 157 19.71 11.94 31.17
CA TYR A 157 18.53 11.23 30.63
C TYR A 157 17.24 11.92 31.03
N GLY A 158 16.21 11.85 30.19
CA GLY A 158 14.85 12.32 30.48
C GLY A 158 13.79 11.61 29.66
N GLU A 159 12.62 11.44 30.26
CA GLU A 159 11.39 11.02 29.61
C GLU A 159 10.40 12.17 29.63
N ILE A 160 10.16 12.76 28.51
CA ILE A 160 9.37 13.99 28.37
C ILE A 160 8.00 13.61 27.80
N THR A 161 6.98 13.56 28.67
CA THR A 161 5.63 13.17 28.25
C THR A 161 4.77 14.42 28.00
N TRP A 162 4.20 14.48 26.81
CA TRP A 162 3.18 15.42 26.41
C TRP A 162 1.84 14.70 26.29
N ASN A 163 0.87 15.06 27.14
CA ASN A 163 -0.50 14.58 27.01
C ASN A 163 -1.20 15.44 25.97
N VAL A 164 -1.68 14.79 24.91
CA VAL A 164 -2.38 15.47 23.82
C VAL A 164 -3.81 15.81 24.29
N PRO A 165 -4.28 17.07 24.17
CA PRO A 165 -5.67 17.41 24.51
C PRO A 165 -6.66 16.57 23.72
N GLY A 166 -7.74 16.12 24.36
CA GLY A 166 -8.67 15.16 23.76
C GLY A 166 -9.38 15.66 22.49
N ASP A 167 -9.62 16.97 22.40
CA ASP A 167 -10.18 17.61 21.20
C ASP A 167 -9.15 17.69 20.06
N VAL A 168 -7.84 17.72 20.35
CA VAL A 168 -6.76 17.65 19.38
C VAL A 168 -6.56 16.20 18.92
N GLY A 169 -6.35 15.27 19.85
CA GLY A 169 -6.05 13.87 19.55
C GLY A 169 -7.14 13.15 18.76
N SER A 170 -8.39 13.63 18.82
CA SER A 170 -9.52 13.08 18.07
C SER A 170 -9.61 13.56 16.60
N PHE A 171 -8.82 14.58 16.23
CA PHE A 171 -8.84 15.17 14.88
C PHE A 171 -7.52 15.07 14.14
N VAL A 172 -6.58 14.27 14.63
CA VAL A 172 -5.25 14.12 14.06
C VAL A 172 -5.28 13.13 12.89
N PRO A 173 -4.85 13.54 11.68
CA PRO A 173 -4.72 12.64 10.54
C PRO A 173 -3.39 11.87 10.61
N SER A 174 -3.36 10.62 10.17
CA SER A 174 -2.10 9.85 10.06
C SER A 174 -1.09 10.52 9.11
N GLY A 175 -1.55 11.27 8.13
CA GLY A 175 -0.70 12.03 7.21
C GLY A 175 -0.11 13.33 7.78
N GLY A 176 -0.35 13.65 9.08
CA GLY A 176 0.25 14.79 9.75
C GLY A 176 1.61 14.48 10.39
N ASP A 177 2.09 15.45 11.17
CA ASP A 177 3.38 15.36 11.86
C ASP A 177 3.22 15.70 13.35
N VAL A 178 4.08 15.12 14.20
CA VAL A 178 4.32 15.57 15.57
C VAL A 178 5.65 16.31 15.62
N LEU A 179 5.67 17.44 16.34
CA LEU A 179 6.85 18.28 16.56
C LEU A 179 7.24 18.23 18.03
N PHE A 180 8.53 18.13 18.30
CA PHE A 180 9.12 18.27 19.62
C PHE A 180 10.25 19.29 19.59
N GLY A 181 10.21 20.22 20.53
CA GLY A 181 11.17 21.32 20.61
C GLY A 181 11.90 21.37 21.95
N TYR A 182 13.18 21.76 21.90
CA TYR A 182 14.07 21.98 23.04
C TYR A 182 14.51 23.44 23.10
N TRP A 183 13.96 24.20 24.07
CA TRP A 183 14.21 25.63 24.21
C TRP A 183 15.31 25.93 25.22
N TRP A 184 15.35 25.16 26.33
CA TRP A 184 16.25 25.40 27.43
C TRP A 184 16.54 24.12 28.23
N GLY A 185 17.77 24.04 28.75
CA GLY A 185 18.30 23.05 29.67
C GLY A 185 19.74 23.43 29.98
N ASN A 186 20.45 22.64 30.78
CA ASN A 186 21.83 22.91 31.13
C ASN A 186 22.82 22.47 30.05
N CYS A 187 22.39 21.67 29.07
CA CYS A 187 23.20 21.26 27.93
C CYS A 187 22.82 22.04 26.63
N ASP A 188 23.72 22.13 25.68
CA ASP A 188 23.51 22.85 24.44
C ASP A 188 22.65 22.05 23.43
N SER A 189 22.56 20.72 23.62
CA SER A 189 21.81 19.83 22.76
C SER A 189 21.25 18.65 23.52
N VAL A 190 20.17 18.09 23.00
CA VAL A 190 19.62 16.80 23.41
C VAL A 190 19.49 15.87 22.21
N ARG A 191 19.77 14.59 22.42
CA ARG A 191 19.51 13.54 21.44
C ARG A 191 18.18 12.90 21.80
N VAL A 192 17.23 12.97 20.88
CA VAL A 192 15.98 12.22 20.94
C VAL A 192 16.29 10.80 20.50
N ASP A 193 16.27 9.88 21.40
CA ASP A 193 16.61 8.46 21.21
C ASP A 193 15.45 7.69 20.60
N SER A 194 14.29 7.80 21.26
CA SER A 194 13.06 7.17 20.81
C SER A 194 11.84 7.99 21.19
N VAL A 195 10.75 7.73 20.50
CA VAL A 195 9.43 8.35 20.81
C VAL A 195 8.40 7.25 20.95
N ILE A 196 7.57 7.38 21.98
CA ILE A 196 6.47 6.48 22.28
C ILE A 196 5.19 7.24 22.09
N CYS A 197 4.33 6.80 21.16
CA CYS A 197 2.98 7.30 20.97
C CYS A 197 1.98 6.36 21.64
N LYS A 198 1.10 6.91 22.49
CA LYS A 198 -0.02 6.18 23.08
C LYS A 198 -1.32 6.70 22.44
N PHE A 199 -2.16 5.78 22.01
CA PHE A 199 -3.42 6.09 21.34
C PHE A 199 -4.48 5.03 21.60
N THR A 200 -5.74 5.34 21.29
CA THR A 200 -6.84 4.40 21.28
C THR A 200 -7.20 4.05 19.84
N ARG A 201 -7.20 2.77 19.51
CA ARG A 201 -7.61 2.24 18.22
C ARG A 201 -8.97 1.57 18.32
N THR A 202 -9.85 1.89 17.37
CA THR A 202 -11.16 1.25 17.22
C THR A 202 -11.27 0.66 15.82
N LYS A 203 -11.39 -0.67 15.72
CA LYS A 203 -11.58 -1.38 14.45
C LYS A 203 -12.80 -2.26 14.45
N GLU A 204 -13.46 -2.37 13.30
CA GLU A 204 -14.38 -3.46 13.03
C GLU A 204 -13.60 -4.68 12.54
N VAL A 205 -13.70 -5.77 13.27
CA VAL A 205 -13.03 -7.04 12.94
C VAL A 205 -14.05 -8.16 12.81
N PRO A 206 -13.85 -9.13 11.91
CA PRO A 206 -14.71 -10.31 11.83
C PRO A 206 -14.49 -11.20 13.07
N VAL A 207 -15.55 -11.59 13.77
CA VAL A 207 -15.44 -12.40 15.01
C VAL A 207 -16.53 -13.44 15.06
N ASP A 208 -16.16 -14.73 14.97
CA ASP A 208 -17.05 -15.86 15.20
C ASP A 208 -17.03 -16.33 16.64
N GLY A 209 -15.95 -16.04 17.37
CA GLY A 209 -15.83 -16.40 18.77
C GLY A 209 -14.61 -15.81 19.45
N GLU A 210 -14.54 -16.08 20.74
CA GLU A 210 -13.40 -15.72 21.59
C GLU A 210 -13.03 -16.92 22.46
N VAL A 211 -11.73 -17.18 22.58
CA VAL A 211 -11.18 -18.23 23.44
C VAL A 211 -10.12 -17.63 24.36
N SER A 212 -9.96 -18.22 25.54
CA SER A 212 -8.96 -17.75 26.51
C SER A 212 -8.33 -18.93 27.22
N VAL A 213 -7.02 -18.84 27.49
CA VAL A 213 -6.28 -19.84 28.24
C VAL A 213 -5.43 -19.17 29.32
N ASN A 214 -5.38 -19.80 30.51
CA ASN A 214 -4.44 -19.41 31.53
C ASN A 214 -3.07 -20.04 31.25
N VAL A 215 -2.02 -19.22 31.25
CA VAL A 215 -0.68 -19.62 30.85
C VAL A 215 0.25 -19.82 32.08
N GLY A 216 0.39 -18.82 32.94
CA GLY A 216 1.20 -18.86 34.14
C GLY A 216 2.70 -19.06 33.89
N LYS A 217 3.23 -18.63 32.74
CA LYS A 217 4.66 -18.72 32.38
C LYS A 217 5.36 -17.40 32.64
N SER A 218 6.52 -17.47 33.32
CA SER A 218 7.36 -16.30 33.56
C SER A 218 8.60 -16.31 32.66
N VAL A 219 9.04 -15.10 32.28
CA VAL A 219 10.23 -14.84 31.49
C VAL A 219 11.00 -13.66 32.09
N ASN A 220 12.35 -13.66 31.98
CA ASN A 220 13.18 -12.52 32.31
C ASN A 220 13.66 -11.84 31.02
N TYR A 221 13.75 -10.52 31.03
CA TYR A 221 14.27 -9.79 29.84
C TYR A 221 15.76 -10.10 29.57
N SER A 222 16.48 -10.63 30.53
CA SER A 222 17.89 -11.05 30.42
C SER A 222 18.08 -12.50 29.97
N ASP A 223 17.00 -13.26 29.79
CA ASP A 223 17.07 -14.65 29.33
C ASP A 223 17.54 -14.67 27.86
N THR A 224 18.20 -15.75 27.44
CA THR A 224 18.62 -15.95 26.04
C THR A 224 17.42 -16.04 25.12
N ASP A 225 16.31 -16.63 25.61
CA ASP A 225 14.98 -16.56 24.99
C ASP A 225 14.07 -15.78 25.95
N ASN A 226 13.90 -14.50 25.66
CA ASN A 226 13.06 -13.59 26.44
C ASN A 226 11.63 -13.53 25.92
N THR A 227 11.13 -14.63 25.35
CA THR A 227 9.76 -14.74 24.82
C THR A 227 8.92 -15.75 25.61
N VAL A 228 7.63 -15.51 25.72
CA VAL A 228 6.66 -16.54 26.16
C VAL A 228 5.87 -16.99 24.93
N ARG A 229 5.85 -18.30 24.71
CA ARG A 229 5.19 -18.96 23.59
C ARG A 229 4.01 -19.80 24.04
N VAL A 230 2.88 -19.66 23.34
CA VAL A 230 1.62 -20.38 23.58
C VAL A 230 1.19 -21.06 22.29
N ALA A 231 1.10 -22.39 22.30
CA ALA A 231 0.74 -23.15 21.11
C ALA A 231 -0.66 -22.79 20.62
N ALA A 232 -0.81 -22.53 19.34
CA ALA A 232 -2.08 -22.13 18.73
C ALA A 232 -3.17 -23.20 18.93
N LYS A 233 -2.82 -24.47 18.80
CA LYS A 233 -3.72 -25.63 19.03
C LYS A 233 -4.33 -25.71 20.44
N ASP A 234 -3.71 -25.06 21.44
CA ASP A 234 -4.21 -25.01 22.80
C ASP A 234 -5.22 -23.86 23.00
N LEU A 235 -5.34 -22.98 21.99
CA LEU A 235 -6.17 -21.78 22.01
C LEU A 235 -7.24 -21.77 20.94
N MET A 236 -6.91 -22.19 19.72
CA MET A 236 -7.72 -21.90 18.55
C MET A 236 -8.54 -23.13 18.13
N PRO A 237 -9.84 -22.95 17.74
CA PRO A 237 -10.59 -23.98 17.05
C PRO A 237 -9.99 -24.29 15.67
N GLU A 238 -10.25 -25.50 15.15
CA GLU A 238 -9.87 -25.90 13.80
C GLU A 238 -10.48 -24.94 12.75
N GLY A 239 -9.67 -24.51 11.80
CA GLY A 239 -10.06 -23.58 10.74
C GLY A 239 -10.24 -22.11 11.18
N ALA A 240 -9.92 -21.77 12.44
CA ALA A 240 -10.00 -20.42 12.94
C ALA A 240 -8.75 -19.59 12.61
N VAL A 241 -8.95 -18.28 12.38
CA VAL A 241 -7.90 -17.30 12.11
C VAL A 241 -7.92 -16.22 13.20
N PRO A 242 -6.79 -15.86 13.83
CA PRO A 242 -6.75 -14.86 14.89
C PRO A 242 -7.00 -13.44 14.32
N GLU A 243 -7.88 -12.69 14.99
CA GLU A 243 -8.21 -11.30 14.65
C GLU A 243 -7.67 -10.31 15.67
N VAL A 244 -7.86 -10.60 16.98
CA VAL A 244 -7.35 -9.77 18.07
C VAL A 244 -6.81 -10.69 19.17
N VAL A 245 -5.59 -10.44 19.61
CA VAL A 245 -4.96 -11.16 20.72
C VAL A 245 -4.80 -10.23 21.92
N THR A 246 -5.23 -10.68 23.07
CA THR A 246 -5.07 -9.95 24.34
C THR A 246 -4.21 -10.76 25.30
N TYR A 247 -3.10 -10.19 25.72
CA TYR A 247 -2.19 -10.75 26.71
C TYR A 247 -2.42 -10.06 28.06
N THR A 248 -2.65 -10.83 29.11
CA THR A 248 -2.64 -10.31 30.49
C THR A 248 -1.34 -10.74 31.13
N VAL A 249 -0.59 -9.75 31.62
CA VAL A 249 0.73 -9.97 32.22
C VAL A 249 0.79 -9.39 33.65
N SER A 250 1.53 -10.03 34.51
CA SER A 250 1.77 -9.55 35.87
C SER A 250 3.27 -9.57 36.25
N SER A 251 3.63 -8.79 37.25
CA SER A 251 4.98 -8.64 37.76
C SER A 251 4.99 -8.55 39.29
N GLY A 252 6.17 -8.69 39.90
CA GLY A 252 6.35 -8.60 41.37
C GLY A 252 6.15 -7.19 41.95
N GLY A 253 5.96 -6.19 41.14
CA GLY A 253 5.76 -4.77 41.50
C GLY A 253 5.24 -3.98 40.32
N GLY A 254 5.22 -2.63 40.38
CA GLY A 254 4.89 -1.80 39.22
C GLY A 254 5.84 -2.01 38.06
N PHE A 255 5.33 -2.03 36.83
CA PHE A 255 6.15 -2.28 35.65
C PHE A 255 7.15 -1.14 35.35
N GLY A 256 6.86 0.09 35.80
CA GLY A 256 7.57 1.25 35.32
C GLY A 256 7.36 1.38 33.79
N LYS A 257 8.43 1.23 33.01
CA LYS A 257 8.34 1.10 31.55
C LYS A 257 8.37 -0.38 31.15
N PHE A 258 7.30 -0.91 30.59
CA PHE A 258 7.31 -2.22 29.91
C PHE A 258 7.67 -2.00 28.43
N THR A 259 8.55 -2.82 27.89
CA THR A 259 8.87 -2.86 26.45
C THR A 259 8.86 -4.30 25.97
N GLY A 260 8.19 -4.54 24.83
CA GLY A 260 8.06 -5.89 24.25
C GLY A 260 7.45 -5.83 22.86
N ALA A 261 7.13 -7.00 22.31
CA ALA A 261 6.45 -7.12 21.01
C ALA A 261 5.54 -8.34 20.99
N PHE A 262 4.64 -8.39 20.02
CA PHE A 262 3.76 -9.51 19.74
C PHE A 262 4.24 -10.28 18.53
N GLY A 263 3.96 -11.58 18.46
CA GLY A 263 4.37 -12.37 17.33
C GLY A 263 3.52 -13.60 17.08
N LEU A 264 3.65 -14.13 15.87
CA LEU A 264 3.18 -15.43 15.44
C LEU A 264 4.36 -16.23 14.89
N SER A 265 4.43 -17.50 15.23
CA SER A 265 5.51 -18.40 14.80
C SER A 265 4.91 -19.69 14.27
N SER A 266 5.37 -20.16 13.12
CA SER A 266 4.96 -21.43 12.51
C SER A 266 6.06 -21.99 11.62
N ALA A 267 5.77 -23.05 10.89
CA ALA A 267 6.66 -23.56 9.82
C ALA A 267 6.88 -22.53 8.69
N ALA A 268 5.95 -21.57 8.52
CA ALA A 268 6.08 -20.47 7.56
C ALA A 268 7.07 -19.38 8.00
N GLY A 269 7.58 -19.43 9.23
CA GLY A 269 8.52 -18.45 9.77
C GLY A 269 8.01 -17.77 11.04
N TYR A 270 8.51 -16.56 11.29
CA TYR A 270 8.20 -15.75 12.46
C TYR A 270 7.82 -14.33 12.06
N TYR A 271 6.69 -13.86 12.55
CA TYR A 271 6.28 -12.45 12.46
C TYR A 271 6.43 -11.80 13.83
N GLN A 272 6.98 -10.60 13.87
CA GLN A 272 7.04 -9.75 15.06
C GLN A 272 6.40 -8.38 14.74
N SER A 273 5.53 -7.94 15.64
CA SER A 273 4.98 -6.57 15.57
C SER A 273 6.08 -5.53 15.80
N PRO A 274 5.87 -4.25 15.46
CA PRO A 274 6.64 -3.15 16.02
C PRO A 274 6.68 -3.24 17.54
N ASP A 275 7.73 -2.67 18.15
CA ASP A 275 7.86 -2.65 19.60
C ASP A 275 6.72 -1.85 20.22
N THR A 276 6.15 -2.39 21.30
CA THR A 276 5.21 -1.69 22.17
C THR A 276 5.90 -1.27 23.46
N ALA A 277 5.60 -0.07 23.93
CA ALA A 277 6.10 0.42 25.22
C ALA A 277 4.96 1.02 26.04
N VAL A 278 4.80 0.53 27.26
CA VAL A 278 3.74 0.97 28.18
C VAL A 278 4.34 1.45 29.49
N PHE A 279 4.01 2.66 29.91
CA PHE A 279 4.35 3.17 31.24
C PHE A 279 3.22 2.84 32.22
N SER A 280 3.50 2.18 33.31
CA SER A 280 2.51 1.81 34.31
C SER A 280 3.12 1.53 35.68
N ASP A 281 2.56 2.15 36.70
CA ASP A 281 2.86 1.81 38.11
C ASP A 281 2.10 0.56 38.60
N ALA A 282 1.18 0.04 37.77
CA ALA A 282 0.45 -1.19 38.08
C ALA A 282 1.36 -2.41 37.98
N SER A 283 1.04 -3.44 38.73
CA SER A 283 1.70 -4.76 38.66
C SER A 283 1.03 -5.72 37.67
N ASN A 284 -0.03 -5.26 37.01
CA ASN A 284 -0.76 -6.00 35.97
C ASN A 284 -0.96 -5.11 34.76
N LEU A 285 -0.75 -5.66 33.55
CA LEU A 285 -1.03 -4.99 32.29
C LEU A 285 -1.91 -5.88 31.42
N THR A 286 -2.78 -5.24 30.63
CA THR A 286 -3.49 -5.88 29.54
C THR A 286 -2.98 -5.26 28.24
N LEU A 287 -2.40 -6.10 27.38
CA LEU A 287 -1.78 -5.72 26.13
C LEU A 287 -2.62 -6.32 24.99
N THR A 288 -3.23 -5.48 24.17
CA THR A 288 -4.08 -5.91 23.07
C THR A 288 -3.37 -5.69 21.73
N TRP A 289 -3.38 -6.71 20.90
CA TRP A 289 -2.82 -6.69 19.57
C TRP A 289 -3.89 -6.99 18.53
N PHE A 290 -4.18 -6.03 17.65
CA PHE A 290 -4.94 -6.27 16.43
C PHE A 290 -4.03 -7.00 15.45
N VAL A 291 -4.34 -8.25 15.12
CA VAL A 291 -3.49 -9.09 14.28
C VAL A 291 -3.59 -8.58 12.85
N PRO A 292 -2.52 -7.98 12.31
CA PRO A 292 -2.57 -7.47 10.94
C PRO A 292 -2.60 -8.63 9.95
N SER A 293 -3.13 -8.39 8.76
CA SER A 293 -3.32 -9.42 7.74
C SER A 293 -2.01 -10.17 7.43
N GLN A 294 -0.88 -9.46 7.37
CA GLN A 294 0.42 -10.08 7.12
C GLN A 294 0.86 -11.03 8.25
N ALA A 295 0.55 -10.72 9.52
CA ALA A 295 0.87 -11.61 10.62
C ALA A 295 0.14 -12.95 10.52
N LYS A 296 -1.09 -12.92 9.98
CA LYS A 296 -1.90 -14.13 9.78
C LYS A 296 -1.25 -15.14 8.82
N ASN A 297 -0.35 -14.68 7.94
CA ASN A 297 0.42 -15.57 7.06
C ASN A 297 1.41 -16.46 7.83
N TYR A 298 1.81 -16.05 9.02
CA TYR A 298 2.69 -16.81 9.92
C TYR A 298 1.90 -17.61 10.97
N TYR A 299 0.56 -17.58 10.89
CA TYR A 299 -0.30 -18.40 11.74
C TYR A 299 -0.51 -19.78 11.12
N SER A 300 -0.42 -20.81 11.93
CA SER A 300 -0.92 -22.15 11.64
C SER A 300 -1.42 -22.79 12.93
N GLU A 301 -2.26 -23.81 12.82
CA GLU A 301 -2.77 -24.56 13.98
C GLU A 301 -1.66 -25.19 14.82
N ASP A 302 -0.55 -25.58 14.18
CA ASP A 302 0.66 -26.11 14.85
C ASP A 302 1.65 -25.01 15.24
N GLY A 303 1.31 -23.74 15.02
CA GLY A 303 2.13 -22.57 15.35
C GLY A 303 1.99 -22.11 16.79
N GLU A 304 2.56 -20.94 17.08
CA GLU A 304 2.60 -20.36 18.41
C GLU A 304 2.25 -18.87 18.39
N PHE A 305 1.53 -18.41 19.39
CA PHE A 305 1.44 -17.00 19.77
C PHE A 305 2.64 -16.65 20.63
N VAL A 306 3.27 -15.51 20.38
CA VAL A 306 4.51 -15.10 21.03
C VAL A 306 4.33 -13.72 21.67
N LEU A 307 4.72 -13.62 22.95
CA LEU A 307 4.91 -12.35 23.64
C LEU A 307 6.40 -12.20 23.95
N GLY A 308 7.04 -11.19 23.38
CA GLY A 308 8.40 -10.79 23.69
C GLY A 308 8.45 -9.83 24.86
N TYR A 309 9.47 -9.97 25.71
CA TYR A 309 9.72 -9.12 26.85
C TYR A 309 11.14 -8.57 26.80
N TRP A 310 11.29 -7.32 26.40
CA TRP A 310 12.59 -6.70 26.14
C TRP A 310 13.17 -6.03 27.38
N TRP A 311 12.33 -5.32 28.14
CA TRP A 311 12.77 -4.61 29.34
C TRP A 311 11.59 -4.08 30.17
N SER A 312 11.76 -3.98 31.49
CA SER A 312 11.01 -3.12 32.41
C SER A 312 11.81 -2.88 33.70
N ASP A 313 11.25 -2.13 34.64
CA ASP A 313 11.80 -1.96 36.00
C ASP A 313 11.73 -3.26 36.80
N GLN A 314 11.02 -4.27 36.33
CA GLN A 314 10.94 -5.61 36.89
C GLN A 314 11.81 -6.59 36.09
N PRO A 315 12.65 -7.44 36.75
CA PRO A 315 13.52 -8.36 36.01
C PRO A 315 12.72 -9.46 35.29
N SER A 316 11.51 -9.76 35.74
CA SER A 316 10.67 -10.80 35.17
C SER A 316 9.21 -10.37 35.07
N VAL A 317 8.54 -10.96 34.09
CA VAL A 317 7.09 -10.85 33.89
C VAL A 317 6.49 -12.24 33.78
N THR A 318 5.25 -12.39 34.25
CA THR A 318 4.46 -13.60 34.08
C THR A 318 3.34 -13.32 33.09
N LEU A 319 3.26 -14.12 32.03
CA LEU A 319 2.08 -14.15 31.16
C LEU A 319 0.99 -14.96 31.86
N ASP A 320 -0.01 -14.30 32.40
CA ASP A 320 -1.09 -14.92 33.16
C ASP A 320 -2.09 -15.63 32.26
N SER A 321 -2.53 -14.93 31.19
CA SER A 321 -3.49 -15.45 30.22
C SER A 321 -3.34 -14.84 28.84
N VAL A 322 -3.81 -15.59 27.85
CA VAL A 322 -4.01 -15.12 26.45
C VAL A 322 -5.46 -15.34 26.08
N SER A 323 -6.08 -14.31 25.48
CA SER A 323 -7.40 -14.38 24.86
C SER A 323 -7.29 -14.04 23.38
N VAL A 324 -7.99 -14.79 22.53
CA VAL A 324 -8.00 -14.57 21.08
C VAL A 324 -9.42 -14.47 20.57
N LYS A 325 -9.77 -13.34 19.94
CA LYS A 325 -10.94 -13.23 19.07
C LYS A 325 -10.55 -13.74 17.70
N TYR A 326 -11.38 -14.60 17.12
CA TYR A 326 -11.09 -15.28 15.85
C TYR A 326 -12.26 -15.24 14.91
N SER A 327 -11.97 -15.37 13.60
CA SER A 327 -12.95 -15.62 12.56
C SER A 327 -12.84 -17.08 12.07
N ILE A 328 -13.96 -17.64 11.53
CA ILE A 328 -14.01 -18.96 10.89
C ILE A 328 -14.45 -18.76 9.44
N GLY A 329 -13.73 -19.29 8.51
CA GLY A 329 -14.05 -19.19 7.08
C GLY A 329 -13.08 -18.33 6.32
N GLY A 330 -12.37 -18.94 5.40
CA GLY A 330 -11.49 -18.31 4.44
C GLY A 330 -10.01 -18.48 4.66
N ARG A 331 -9.55 -19.66 5.07
CA ARG A 331 -8.25 -20.24 4.63
C ARG A 331 -8.18 -21.70 5.02
N SER A 332 -8.19 -22.57 4.00
CA SER A 332 -7.61 -23.92 4.16
C SER A 332 -6.13 -23.78 4.46
N ALA A 333 -5.66 -24.50 5.48
CA ALA A 333 -4.25 -24.60 5.80
C ALA A 333 -3.46 -24.95 4.53
N VAL A 334 -2.56 -24.05 4.13
CA VAL A 334 -1.60 -24.37 3.07
C VAL A 334 -0.59 -25.35 3.65
N SER A 335 -0.75 -26.63 3.32
CA SER A 335 0.33 -27.59 3.49
C SER A 335 1.49 -27.17 2.58
N VAL A 336 2.66 -26.92 3.20
CA VAL A 336 3.91 -26.73 2.45
C VAL A 336 4.12 -27.99 1.59
N PRO A 337 4.20 -27.88 0.25
CA PRO A 337 4.52 -29.05 -0.57
C PRO A 337 5.97 -29.44 -0.34
N ASP A 338 6.18 -30.69 -0.02
CA ASP A 338 7.50 -31.34 -0.05
C ASP A 338 8.08 -31.21 -1.47
N THR A 339 9.28 -30.64 -1.56
CA THR A 339 9.97 -30.37 -2.82
C THR A 339 10.48 -31.66 -3.43
N THR A 340 9.63 -32.37 -4.17
CA THR A 340 10.10 -33.31 -5.21
C THR A 340 9.01 -33.50 -6.28
N GLU A 341 9.42 -33.19 -7.49
CA GLU A 341 8.80 -33.39 -8.81
C GLU A 341 8.09 -32.17 -9.43
N LYS A 342 8.84 -31.60 -10.36
CA LYS A 342 8.45 -30.56 -11.30
C LYS A 342 7.43 -31.14 -12.29
N THR A 343 6.14 -30.97 -12.00
CA THR A 343 5.09 -31.19 -13.00
C THR A 343 4.58 -29.84 -13.45
N THR A 344 4.95 -29.44 -14.65
CA THR A 344 4.36 -28.30 -15.34
C THR A 344 2.89 -28.60 -15.61
N VAL A 345 1.99 -28.05 -14.80
CA VAL A 345 0.56 -28.10 -15.08
C VAL A 345 0.26 -26.98 -16.08
N VAL A 346 0.08 -27.37 -17.33
CA VAL A 346 -0.58 -26.49 -18.31
C VAL A 346 -2.07 -26.57 -17.98
N PRO A 347 -2.75 -25.47 -17.62
CA PRO A 347 -4.17 -25.50 -17.36
C PRO A 347 -4.93 -25.96 -18.60
N SER A 348 -5.79 -26.95 -18.46
CA SER A 348 -6.70 -27.34 -19.53
C SER A 348 -7.80 -26.27 -19.65
N GLU A 349 -8.05 -25.78 -20.85
CA GLU A 349 -9.19 -24.93 -21.14
C GLU A 349 -10.48 -25.62 -20.62
N GLY A 350 -11.18 -24.98 -19.65
CA GLY A 350 -12.51 -25.39 -19.23
C GLY A 350 -12.78 -25.54 -17.72
N ASP A 351 -11.80 -25.33 -16.82
CA ASP A 351 -11.96 -25.68 -15.40
C ASP A 351 -11.91 -24.47 -14.43
N SER A 352 -11.98 -23.23 -14.90
CA SER A 352 -12.04 -22.04 -14.04
C SER A 352 -13.04 -21.00 -14.56
N ASP A 353 -13.61 -20.21 -13.66
CA ASP A 353 -14.42 -19.02 -13.98
C ASP A 353 -13.57 -17.84 -14.51
N PHE A 354 -12.27 -18.02 -14.71
CA PHE A 354 -11.36 -17.00 -15.23
C PHE A 354 -11.50 -16.87 -16.75
N ARG A 355 -11.74 -15.64 -17.20
CA ARG A 355 -11.73 -15.30 -18.63
C ARG A 355 -10.30 -15.39 -19.19
N THR A 356 -10.21 -15.68 -20.47
CA THR A 356 -8.94 -15.67 -21.18
C THR A 356 -8.34 -14.25 -21.25
N ALA A 357 -7.02 -14.16 -21.43
CA ALA A 357 -6.34 -12.87 -21.63
C ALA A 357 -6.93 -12.07 -22.81
N SER A 358 -7.35 -12.76 -23.89
CA SER A 358 -8.00 -12.11 -25.04
C SER A 358 -9.37 -11.54 -24.69
N GLU A 359 -10.17 -12.24 -23.90
CA GLU A 359 -11.48 -11.75 -23.43
C GLU A 359 -11.31 -10.54 -22.50
N ILE A 360 -10.35 -10.59 -21.57
CA ILE A 360 -10.02 -9.49 -20.66
C ILE A 360 -9.58 -8.25 -21.43
N VAL A 361 -8.60 -8.40 -22.36
CA VAL A 361 -8.14 -7.28 -23.18
C VAL A 361 -9.28 -6.75 -24.07
N SER A 362 -10.13 -7.61 -24.60
CA SER A 362 -11.30 -7.17 -25.37
C SER A 362 -12.26 -6.29 -24.56
N ASP A 363 -12.46 -6.61 -23.27
CA ASP A 363 -13.38 -5.93 -22.36
C ASP A 363 -12.84 -4.59 -21.83
N ILE A 364 -11.51 -4.43 -21.78
CA ILE A 364 -10.88 -3.15 -21.46
C ILE A 364 -11.23 -2.14 -22.57
N LYS A 365 -11.73 -0.98 -22.16
CA LYS A 365 -12.04 0.15 -23.08
C LYS A 365 -10.83 1.03 -23.26
N VAL A 366 -10.39 1.64 -22.19
CA VAL A 366 -9.21 2.48 -22.08
C VAL A 366 -8.78 2.49 -20.61
N GLY A 367 -7.47 2.47 -20.37
CA GLY A 367 -6.89 2.50 -19.04
C GLY A 367 -6.22 3.84 -18.71
N TRP A 368 -5.98 4.02 -17.42
CA TRP A 368 -5.31 5.18 -16.84
C TRP A 368 -4.20 4.70 -15.90
N ASN A 369 -3.03 5.34 -15.97
CA ASN A 369 -1.92 5.06 -15.05
C ASN A 369 -1.97 5.99 -13.84
N LEU A 370 -1.85 5.42 -12.64
CA LEU A 370 -1.63 6.14 -11.40
C LEU A 370 -0.13 6.51 -11.28
N GLY A 371 0.38 7.31 -12.22
CA GLY A 371 1.81 7.61 -12.30
C GLY A 371 2.30 8.61 -11.26
N ASN A 372 3.60 8.57 -10.95
CA ASN A 372 4.29 9.38 -9.94
C ASN A 372 3.71 9.26 -8.52
N THR A 373 3.40 8.04 -8.09
CA THR A 373 2.88 7.74 -6.75
C THR A 373 3.64 6.58 -6.11
N LEU A 374 3.10 5.36 -6.16
CA LEU A 374 3.71 4.18 -5.51
C LEU A 374 5.00 3.72 -6.20
N GLU A 375 5.30 4.22 -7.39
CA GLU A 375 6.58 3.97 -8.06
C GLU A 375 7.66 5.04 -7.77
N SER A 376 7.35 6.05 -6.96
CA SER A 376 8.31 7.09 -6.59
C SER A 376 9.50 6.49 -5.83
N TYR A 377 10.71 6.72 -6.33
CA TYR A 377 11.97 6.24 -5.75
C TYR A 377 13.00 7.36 -5.63
N ASN A 378 14.09 7.11 -4.87
CA ASN A 378 15.20 8.05 -4.65
C ASN A 378 14.71 9.45 -4.24
N THR A 379 13.73 9.50 -3.38
CA THR A 379 13.16 10.73 -2.85
C THR A 379 13.82 11.09 -1.50
N ASN A 380 13.51 12.26 -0.98
CA ASN A 380 13.90 12.62 0.39
C ASN A 380 12.90 12.13 1.44
N LYS A 381 11.91 11.32 1.03
CA LYS A 381 10.90 10.71 1.89
C LYS A 381 11.17 9.23 2.05
N THR A 382 10.67 8.63 3.12
CA THR A 382 10.89 7.23 3.46
C THR A 382 9.57 6.54 3.82
N GLY A 383 9.55 5.21 3.82
CA GLY A 383 8.38 4.42 4.15
C GLY A 383 7.19 4.78 3.27
N LEU A 384 5.97 4.77 3.80
CA LEU A 384 4.75 5.08 3.04
C LEU A 384 4.73 6.50 2.43
N ASN A 385 5.56 7.42 2.95
CA ASN A 385 5.61 8.77 2.42
C ASN A 385 6.30 8.87 1.06
N THR A 386 7.02 7.86 0.61
CA THR A 386 7.58 7.81 -0.75
C THR A 386 6.50 7.95 -1.81
N GLU A 387 5.28 7.48 -1.56
CA GLU A 387 4.12 7.66 -2.45
C GLU A 387 3.91 9.12 -2.86
N THR A 388 4.26 10.08 -2.00
CA THR A 388 4.14 11.51 -2.27
C THR A 388 5.47 12.17 -2.65
N GLY A 389 6.50 11.36 -2.86
CA GLY A 389 7.89 11.83 -3.05
C GLY A 389 8.11 12.67 -4.28
N TRP A 390 7.34 12.43 -5.33
CA TRP A 390 7.40 13.18 -6.59
C TRP A 390 6.29 14.23 -6.72
N GLY A 391 5.65 14.61 -5.58
CA GLY A 391 4.80 15.80 -5.50
C GLY A 391 3.31 15.56 -5.69
N ASN A 392 2.86 14.34 -5.93
CA ASN A 392 1.45 14.01 -5.90
C ASN A 392 0.94 13.89 -4.46
N PRO A 393 -0.34 14.14 -4.21
CA PRO A 393 -0.96 13.83 -2.94
C PRO A 393 -1.08 12.30 -2.75
N LYS A 394 -1.22 11.84 -1.51
CA LYS A 394 -1.56 10.45 -1.19
C LYS A 394 -2.81 10.03 -1.97
N THR A 395 -2.78 8.87 -2.59
CA THR A 395 -3.90 8.36 -3.38
C THR A 395 -5.09 8.04 -2.50
N THR A 396 -6.27 8.50 -2.88
CA THR A 396 -7.52 8.24 -2.17
C THR A 396 -8.53 7.49 -3.03
N LYS A 397 -9.52 6.88 -2.39
CA LYS A 397 -10.62 6.21 -3.07
C LYS A 397 -11.41 7.17 -3.98
N GLU A 398 -11.55 8.43 -3.58
CA GLU A 398 -12.25 9.46 -4.34
C GLU A 398 -11.54 9.77 -5.65
N MET A 399 -10.19 9.77 -5.68
CA MET A 399 -9.41 9.94 -6.91
C MET A 399 -9.72 8.82 -7.90
N ILE A 400 -9.67 7.56 -7.45
CA ILE A 400 -9.97 6.40 -8.29
C ILE A 400 -11.44 6.39 -8.71
N THR A 401 -12.36 6.79 -7.82
CA THR A 401 -13.77 6.97 -8.16
C THR A 401 -13.98 8.03 -9.24
N ALA A 402 -13.21 9.14 -9.20
CA ALA A 402 -13.24 10.15 -10.25
C ALA A 402 -12.74 9.61 -11.59
N VAL A 403 -11.71 8.75 -11.60
CA VAL A 403 -11.22 8.06 -12.81
C VAL A 403 -12.30 7.15 -13.39
N LYS A 404 -12.94 6.32 -12.56
CA LYS A 404 -14.06 5.47 -12.99
C LYS A 404 -15.23 6.28 -13.54
N ASN A 405 -15.65 7.32 -12.82
CA ASN A 405 -16.78 8.17 -13.21
C ASN A 405 -16.50 8.94 -14.50
N ALA A 406 -15.25 9.23 -14.81
CA ALA A 406 -14.85 9.80 -16.08
C ALA A 406 -15.08 8.83 -17.26
N GLY A 407 -15.09 7.51 -17.01
CA GLY A 407 -15.39 6.49 -18.04
C GLY A 407 -14.28 5.49 -18.30
N PHE A 408 -13.16 5.56 -17.57
CA PHE A 408 -12.13 4.51 -17.58
C PHE A 408 -12.65 3.26 -16.90
N ASN A 409 -12.30 2.08 -17.43
CA ASN A 409 -12.63 0.81 -16.79
C ASN A 409 -11.40 -0.03 -16.42
N ALA A 410 -10.21 0.56 -16.54
CA ALA A 410 -8.95 -0.05 -16.15
C ALA A 410 -8.01 0.98 -15.52
N VAL A 411 -7.28 0.57 -14.48
CA VAL A 411 -6.23 1.36 -13.81
C VAL A 411 -4.97 0.51 -13.79
N ARG A 412 -3.83 1.09 -14.20
CA ARG A 412 -2.52 0.52 -13.94
C ARG A 412 -1.95 1.21 -12.71
N VAL A 413 -1.47 0.42 -11.76
CA VAL A 413 -0.90 0.83 -10.49
C VAL A 413 0.60 0.51 -10.52
N PRO A 414 1.44 1.46 -10.98
CA PRO A 414 2.88 1.33 -10.95
C PRO A 414 3.40 1.27 -9.51
N VAL A 415 4.30 0.32 -9.20
CA VAL A 415 4.88 0.15 -7.86
C VAL A 415 6.37 -0.15 -7.95
N THR A 416 7.18 0.59 -7.22
CA THR A 416 8.59 0.27 -6.98
C THR A 416 8.72 -0.48 -5.66
N TRP A 417 9.35 -1.65 -5.70
CA TRP A 417 9.44 -2.55 -4.54
C TRP A 417 10.79 -2.47 -3.83
N GLY A 418 11.87 -2.21 -4.58
CA GLY A 418 13.25 -2.35 -4.08
C GLY A 418 13.62 -1.43 -2.92
N GLU A 419 13.01 -0.24 -2.81
CA GLU A 419 13.20 0.68 -1.67
C GLU A 419 12.34 0.29 -0.44
N HIS A 420 11.43 -0.65 -0.60
CA HIS A 420 10.49 -1.11 0.42
C HIS A 420 10.72 -2.58 0.79
N MET A 421 12.00 -2.99 0.83
CA MET A 421 12.39 -4.36 1.15
C MET A 421 13.38 -4.40 2.30
N ASP A 422 13.22 -5.40 3.17
CA ASP A 422 14.19 -5.84 4.15
C ASP A 422 14.81 -7.15 3.65
N GLY A 423 16.01 -7.08 3.07
CA GLY A 423 16.60 -8.21 2.37
C GLY A 423 15.73 -8.64 1.18
N ASP A 424 15.17 -9.84 1.25
CA ASP A 424 14.27 -10.39 0.23
C ASP A 424 12.77 -10.27 0.62
N THR A 425 12.46 -9.61 1.75
CA THR A 425 11.09 -9.47 2.25
C THR A 425 10.56 -8.06 1.95
N ILE A 426 9.38 -7.96 1.34
CA ILE A 426 8.68 -6.69 1.14
C ILE A 426 8.18 -6.19 2.50
N GLN A 427 8.41 -4.92 2.81
CA GLN A 427 7.87 -4.28 4.00
C GLN A 427 6.34 -4.40 4.00
N SER A 428 5.81 -4.86 5.11
CA SER A 428 4.40 -5.22 5.22
C SER A 428 3.45 -4.04 5.05
N ASP A 429 3.80 -2.89 5.61
CA ASP A 429 3.03 -1.65 5.51
C ASP A 429 2.96 -1.14 4.06
N TRP A 430 4.07 -1.29 3.31
CA TRP A 430 4.07 -1.00 1.89
C TRP A 430 3.16 -1.93 1.11
N LEU A 431 3.21 -3.22 1.38
CA LEU A 431 2.34 -4.20 0.74
C LEU A 431 0.85 -3.97 1.09
N ASP A 432 0.56 -3.58 2.34
CA ASP A 432 -0.78 -3.19 2.78
C ASP A 432 -1.25 -1.94 2.03
N ARG A 433 -0.38 -0.92 1.89
CA ARG A 433 -0.72 0.29 1.15
C ARG A 433 -0.97 0.04 -0.33
N VAL A 434 -0.15 -0.79 -0.96
CA VAL A 434 -0.37 -1.19 -2.36
C VAL A 434 -1.72 -1.90 -2.50
N GLN A 435 -2.05 -2.81 -1.59
CA GLN A 435 -3.35 -3.49 -1.62
C GLN A 435 -4.50 -2.50 -1.44
N GLU A 436 -4.41 -1.58 -0.50
CA GLU A 436 -5.43 -0.55 -0.29
C GLU A 436 -5.72 0.23 -1.59
N VAL A 437 -4.68 0.62 -2.33
CA VAL A 437 -4.83 1.34 -3.60
C VAL A 437 -5.40 0.44 -4.71
N VAL A 438 -4.98 -0.82 -4.77
CA VAL A 438 -5.57 -1.82 -5.68
C VAL A 438 -7.06 -1.99 -5.40
N ASP A 439 -7.44 -2.09 -4.12
CA ASP A 439 -8.83 -2.27 -3.70
C ASP A 439 -9.71 -1.07 -4.07
N TYR A 440 -9.18 0.16 -4.05
CA TYR A 440 -9.92 1.33 -4.51
C TYR A 440 -10.47 1.20 -5.93
N ALA A 441 -9.75 0.52 -6.83
CA ALA A 441 -10.18 0.27 -8.20
C ALA A 441 -10.94 -1.07 -8.33
N TYR A 442 -10.43 -2.12 -7.71
CA TYR A 442 -10.97 -3.47 -7.83
C TYR A 442 -12.39 -3.58 -7.29
N ASP A 443 -12.68 -2.97 -6.13
CA ASP A 443 -14.01 -2.93 -5.50
C ASP A 443 -15.03 -2.14 -6.31
N GLN A 444 -14.58 -1.34 -7.26
CA GLN A 444 -15.43 -0.58 -8.17
C GLN A 444 -15.59 -1.26 -9.54
N ASP A 445 -15.31 -2.56 -9.65
CA ASP A 445 -15.40 -3.34 -10.88
C ASP A 445 -14.48 -2.85 -12.02
N MET A 446 -13.34 -2.27 -11.69
CA MET A 446 -12.30 -1.92 -12.67
C MET A 446 -11.32 -3.07 -12.87
N TYR A 447 -10.71 -3.15 -14.05
CA TYR A 447 -9.50 -3.93 -14.24
C TYR A 447 -8.34 -3.22 -13.58
N VAL A 448 -7.47 -3.98 -12.91
CA VAL A 448 -6.27 -3.43 -12.24
C VAL A 448 -5.04 -4.16 -12.76
N ILE A 449 -4.05 -3.42 -13.24
CA ILE A 449 -2.72 -3.93 -13.54
C ILE A 449 -1.79 -3.52 -12.41
N LEU A 450 -1.17 -4.48 -11.75
CA LEU A 450 -0.17 -4.27 -10.70
C LEU A 450 1.19 -4.76 -11.21
N ASN A 451 2.24 -3.93 -11.10
CA ASN A 451 3.55 -4.23 -11.67
C ASN A 451 4.73 -4.08 -10.70
N MET A 452 5.93 -4.40 -11.20
CA MET A 452 7.23 -4.00 -10.67
C MET A 452 7.80 -2.90 -11.59
N HIS A 453 7.91 -1.64 -11.07
CA HIS A 453 8.10 -0.46 -11.93
C HIS A 453 9.58 -0.01 -12.05
N HIS A 454 10.11 0.75 -11.10
CA HIS A 454 11.43 1.37 -11.19
C HIS A 454 12.55 0.60 -10.48
N ASP A 455 12.40 -0.69 -10.30
CA ASP A 455 13.40 -1.56 -9.67
C ASP A 455 14.70 -1.67 -10.50
N ASP A 456 14.65 -1.34 -11.80
CA ASP A 456 15.78 -1.19 -12.71
C ASP A 456 16.75 -0.03 -12.35
N TYR A 457 16.29 0.96 -11.61
CA TYR A 457 17.14 2.00 -11.04
C TYR A 457 17.78 1.60 -9.70
N ILE A 458 17.31 0.55 -9.06
CA ILE A 458 17.69 0.20 -7.68
C ILE A 458 18.57 -1.04 -7.65
N TRP A 459 18.13 -2.16 -8.24
CA TRP A 459 18.84 -3.43 -8.14
C TRP A 459 18.81 -4.27 -9.41
N PHE A 460 17.83 -4.08 -10.28
CA PHE A 460 17.60 -4.95 -11.44
C PHE A 460 18.43 -4.53 -12.65
N LYS A 461 19.06 -5.51 -13.31
CA LYS A 461 19.74 -5.32 -14.59
C LYS A 461 19.62 -6.55 -15.48
N PRO A 462 19.34 -6.40 -16.77
CA PRO A 462 19.28 -7.49 -17.72
C PRO A 462 20.69 -7.89 -18.25
N ALA A 463 21.58 -8.28 -17.34
CA ALA A 463 22.92 -8.77 -17.65
C ALA A 463 23.06 -10.24 -17.25
N ASP A 464 23.63 -11.09 -18.11
CA ASP A 464 23.76 -12.52 -17.82
C ASP A 464 24.60 -12.81 -16.57
N SER A 465 25.60 -11.96 -16.30
CA SER A 465 26.42 -12.05 -15.08
C SER A 465 25.65 -11.77 -13.78
N GLU A 466 24.57 -11.03 -13.84
CA GLU A 466 23.73 -10.66 -12.69
C GLU A 466 22.43 -11.49 -12.64
N TYR A 467 22.15 -12.28 -13.66
CA TYR A 467 20.90 -13.01 -13.81
C TYR A 467 20.53 -13.87 -12.59
N SER A 468 21.48 -14.65 -12.08
CA SER A 468 21.20 -15.58 -10.98
C SER A 468 20.73 -14.87 -9.70
N ALA A 469 21.39 -13.76 -9.33
CA ALA A 469 21.03 -12.99 -8.14
C ALA A 469 19.72 -12.22 -8.34
N ASN A 470 19.56 -11.56 -9.48
CA ASN A 470 18.38 -10.77 -9.78
C ASN A 470 17.14 -11.65 -9.99
N SER A 471 17.28 -12.83 -10.61
CA SER A 471 16.20 -13.83 -10.72
C SER A 471 15.70 -14.30 -9.34
N ALA A 472 16.62 -14.55 -8.40
CA ALA A 472 16.23 -14.95 -7.05
C ALA A 472 15.40 -13.85 -6.37
N LYS A 473 15.82 -12.57 -6.47
CA LYS A 473 15.10 -11.43 -5.90
C LYS A 473 13.76 -11.18 -6.59
N LEU A 474 13.71 -11.27 -7.93
CA LEU A 474 12.46 -11.17 -8.70
C LEU A 474 11.43 -12.20 -8.22
N LYS A 475 11.87 -13.47 -8.07
CA LYS A 475 11.03 -14.56 -7.58
C LYS A 475 10.55 -14.32 -6.15
N ALA A 476 11.41 -13.79 -5.27
CA ALA A 476 11.06 -13.47 -3.90
C ALA A 476 9.96 -12.38 -3.85
N ILE A 477 10.09 -11.33 -4.65
CA ILE A 477 9.08 -10.25 -4.78
C ILE A 477 7.76 -10.83 -5.29
N TRP A 478 7.77 -11.51 -6.45
CA TRP A 478 6.55 -12.02 -7.06
C TRP A 478 5.88 -13.14 -6.27
N SER A 479 6.62 -13.93 -5.50
CA SER A 479 6.05 -14.91 -4.58
C SER A 479 5.19 -14.23 -3.50
N GLN A 480 5.68 -13.13 -2.93
CA GLN A 480 4.96 -12.38 -1.90
C GLN A 480 3.74 -11.65 -2.46
N ILE A 481 3.88 -11.01 -3.64
CA ILE A 481 2.75 -10.38 -4.33
C ILE A 481 1.70 -11.44 -4.69
N SER A 482 2.11 -12.57 -5.25
CA SER A 482 1.22 -13.67 -5.63
C SER A 482 0.46 -14.24 -4.42
N GLN A 483 1.11 -14.33 -3.28
CA GLN A 483 0.48 -14.77 -2.04
C GLN A 483 -0.51 -13.74 -1.53
N ARG A 484 -0.13 -12.43 -1.52
CA ARG A 484 -0.98 -11.35 -1.02
C ARG A 484 -2.28 -11.22 -1.81
N PHE A 485 -2.20 -11.33 -3.12
CA PHE A 485 -3.32 -11.12 -4.03
C PHE A 485 -3.89 -12.43 -4.61
N GLY A 486 -3.60 -13.57 -3.96
CA GLY A 486 -3.96 -14.90 -4.47
C GLY A 486 -5.46 -15.10 -4.69
N ASP A 487 -6.28 -14.51 -3.84
CA ASP A 487 -7.76 -14.67 -3.85
C ASP A 487 -8.48 -13.70 -4.79
N TYR A 488 -7.77 -12.74 -5.41
CA TYR A 488 -8.38 -11.81 -6.36
C TYR A 488 -8.73 -12.52 -7.66
N GLY A 489 -9.90 -12.20 -8.23
CA GLY A 489 -10.38 -12.73 -9.49
C GLY A 489 -9.63 -12.20 -10.72
N ASP A 490 -10.18 -12.48 -11.89
CA ASP A 490 -9.58 -12.23 -13.20
C ASP A 490 -9.41 -10.76 -13.59
N ARG A 491 -10.02 -9.82 -12.83
CA ARG A 491 -9.84 -8.37 -13.05
C ARG A 491 -8.54 -7.81 -12.47
N LEU A 492 -7.83 -8.55 -11.60
CA LEU A 492 -6.48 -8.20 -11.19
C LEU A 492 -5.47 -8.93 -12.07
N ILE A 493 -4.65 -8.18 -12.76
CA ILE A 493 -3.65 -8.63 -13.74
C ILE A 493 -2.28 -8.28 -13.17
N PHE A 494 -1.30 -9.18 -13.26
CA PHE A 494 0.07 -8.89 -12.86
C PHE A 494 0.94 -8.62 -14.08
N GLU A 495 1.80 -7.61 -13.96
CA GLU A 495 2.79 -7.24 -14.97
C GLU A 495 4.19 -7.42 -14.39
N GLY A 496 4.98 -8.32 -14.99
CA GLY A 496 6.24 -8.80 -14.43
C GLY A 496 7.25 -7.72 -14.16
N MET A 497 7.44 -6.82 -15.11
CA MET A 497 8.39 -5.71 -15.07
C MET A 497 7.88 -4.59 -15.97
N ASN A 498 8.18 -3.33 -15.59
CA ASN A 498 7.81 -2.13 -16.34
C ASN A 498 8.67 -1.96 -17.63
N GLU A 499 9.87 -1.50 -17.47
CA GLU A 499 10.82 -1.19 -18.56
C GLU A 499 12.19 -1.82 -18.27
N PRO A 500 12.29 -3.16 -18.27
CA PRO A 500 13.52 -3.86 -17.91
C PRO A 500 14.67 -3.50 -18.85
N ARG A 501 15.66 -2.73 -18.35
CA ARG A 501 16.76 -2.20 -19.16
C ARG A 501 18.04 -1.97 -18.38
N THR A 502 19.13 -1.73 -19.09
CA THR A 502 20.39 -1.27 -18.49
C THR A 502 20.45 0.24 -18.49
N VAL A 503 20.08 0.82 -17.35
CA VAL A 503 20.04 2.28 -17.15
C VAL A 503 21.41 2.92 -17.45
N GLY A 504 21.39 4.01 -18.23
CA GLY A 504 22.59 4.78 -18.61
C GLY A 504 23.43 4.13 -19.73
N SER A 505 23.00 3.00 -20.31
CA SER A 505 23.70 2.40 -21.43
C SER A 505 23.44 3.16 -22.74
N ALA A 506 24.34 2.99 -23.73
CA ALA A 506 24.15 3.61 -25.06
C ALA A 506 22.93 3.04 -25.82
N ASN A 507 22.47 1.84 -25.47
CA ASN A 507 21.32 1.16 -26.08
C ASN A 507 20.08 1.19 -25.22
N GLU A 508 20.08 1.94 -24.11
CA GLU A 508 19.00 1.99 -23.13
C GLU A 508 17.61 2.08 -23.79
N TRP A 509 17.45 3.05 -24.68
CA TRP A 509 16.18 3.31 -25.38
C TRP A 509 16.18 2.91 -26.85
N MET A 510 17.20 2.15 -27.28
CA MET A 510 17.36 1.68 -28.66
C MET A 510 17.08 0.16 -28.79
N GLY A 511 16.26 -0.38 -27.89
CA GLY A 511 15.88 -1.77 -27.87
C GLY A 511 16.94 -2.72 -27.32
N GLY A 512 17.98 -2.23 -26.64
CA GLY A 512 19.01 -3.03 -25.98
C GLY A 512 19.89 -3.85 -26.94
N THR A 513 20.81 -4.62 -26.38
CA THR A 513 21.60 -5.63 -27.09
C THR A 513 20.83 -6.96 -27.18
N SER A 514 21.24 -7.87 -28.06
CA SER A 514 20.63 -9.21 -28.16
C SER A 514 20.80 -10.02 -26.87
N GLU A 515 21.91 -9.82 -26.15
CA GLU A 515 22.15 -10.45 -24.85
C GLU A 515 21.16 -9.96 -23.79
N GLU A 516 21.01 -8.63 -23.65
CA GLU A 516 20.06 -8.02 -22.71
C GLU A 516 18.63 -8.48 -23.00
N ARG A 517 18.20 -8.51 -24.27
CA ARG A 517 16.87 -8.98 -24.66
C ARG A 517 16.63 -10.45 -24.31
N ALA A 518 17.67 -11.29 -24.50
CA ALA A 518 17.59 -12.69 -24.09
C ALA A 518 17.48 -12.86 -22.58
N VAL A 519 18.18 -12.01 -21.81
CA VAL A 519 18.08 -12.03 -20.33
C VAL A 519 16.72 -11.53 -19.86
N VAL A 520 16.17 -10.48 -20.46
CA VAL A 520 14.78 -10.02 -20.18
C VAL A 520 13.78 -11.17 -20.38
N SER A 521 13.87 -11.89 -21.49
CA SER A 521 12.98 -13.05 -21.74
C SER A 521 13.12 -14.16 -20.68
N LYS A 522 14.33 -14.36 -20.11
CA LYS A 522 14.50 -15.30 -18.98
C LYS A 522 13.81 -14.81 -17.70
N TYR A 523 13.88 -13.52 -17.40
CA TYR A 523 13.20 -12.93 -16.24
C TYR A 523 11.67 -13.00 -16.39
N GLU A 524 11.14 -12.76 -17.59
CA GLU A 524 9.70 -12.90 -17.85
C GLU A 524 9.23 -14.34 -17.66
N GLN A 525 10.05 -15.33 -18.06
CA GLN A 525 9.75 -16.73 -17.76
C GLN A 525 9.78 -17.01 -16.26
N ASP A 526 10.78 -16.49 -15.53
CA ASP A 526 10.90 -16.63 -14.07
C ASP A 526 9.71 -16.02 -13.33
N PHE A 527 9.24 -14.86 -13.78
CA PHE A 527 8.03 -14.22 -13.26
C PHE A 527 6.81 -15.11 -13.45
N VAL A 528 6.57 -15.54 -14.69
CA VAL A 528 5.41 -16.38 -15.03
C VAL A 528 5.43 -17.68 -14.25
N ASP A 529 6.57 -18.38 -14.21
CA ASP A 529 6.73 -19.64 -13.47
C ASP A 529 6.45 -19.45 -11.98
N THR A 530 6.93 -18.33 -11.39
CA THR A 530 6.74 -18.03 -9.97
C THR A 530 5.27 -17.79 -9.64
N VAL A 531 4.59 -16.97 -10.44
CA VAL A 531 3.16 -16.68 -10.22
C VAL A 531 2.34 -17.96 -10.40
N ARG A 532 2.58 -18.75 -11.45
CA ARG A 532 1.85 -20.02 -11.70
C ARG A 532 2.08 -21.04 -10.58
N ALA A 533 3.31 -21.15 -10.08
CA ALA A 533 3.66 -22.07 -9.00
C ALA A 533 2.97 -21.72 -7.66
N SER A 534 2.52 -20.48 -7.45
CA SER A 534 1.78 -20.10 -6.26
C SER A 534 0.37 -20.70 -6.19
N GLY A 535 -0.14 -21.22 -7.29
CA GLY A 535 -1.42 -21.95 -7.37
C GLY A 535 -2.66 -21.06 -7.19
N GLY A 536 -3.79 -21.69 -6.85
CA GLY A 536 -5.07 -20.98 -6.68
C GLY A 536 -5.45 -20.18 -7.94
N ASN A 537 -6.00 -18.97 -7.76
CA ASN A 537 -6.39 -18.07 -8.85
C ASN A 537 -5.20 -17.63 -9.72
N ASN A 538 -3.97 -17.66 -9.18
CA ASN A 538 -2.76 -17.31 -9.93
C ASN A 538 -2.40 -18.32 -11.02
N ALA A 539 -2.89 -19.55 -10.94
CA ALA A 539 -2.73 -20.54 -12.01
C ALA A 539 -3.44 -20.09 -13.30
N TYR A 540 -4.48 -19.29 -13.20
CA TYR A 540 -5.34 -18.83 -14.31
C TYR A 540 -5.25 -17.34 -14.61
N ARG A 541 -4.71 -16.54 -13.68
CA ARG A 541 -4.60 -15.08 -13.78
C ARG A 541 -3.92 -14.64 -15.07
N SER A 542 -4.43 -13.59 -15.71
CA SER A 542 -3.73 -12.93 -16.82
C SER A 542 -2.44 -12.28 -16.32
N LEU A 543 -1.34 -12.56 -17.05
CA LEU A 543 0.00 -12.05 -16.78
C LEU A 543 0.49 -11.23 -17.95
N ILE A 544 1.13 -10.10 -17.67
CA ILE A 544 1.70 -9.21 -18.67
C ILE A 544 3.21 -9.40 -18.67
N VAL A 545 3.77 -9.61 -19.86
CA VAL A 545 5.20 -9.69 -20.11
C VAL A 545 5.60 -8.62 -21.12
N THR A 546 6.84 -8.15 -21.05
CA THR A 546 7.29 -7.05 -21.89
C THR A 546 8.63 -7.34 -22.59
N SER A 547 8.90 -6.58 -23.64
CA SER A 547 10.21 -6.57 -24.30
C SER A 547 11.24 -5.76 -23.48
N TYR A 548 12.51 -5.79 -23.87
CA TYR A 548 13.52 -4.87 -23.30
C TYR A 548 13.03 -3.44 -23.36
N ALA A 549 13.02 -2.76 -22.21
CA ALA A 549 12.52 -1.39 -22.01
C ALA A 549 11.05 -1.19 -22.47
N ALA A 550 10.22 -2.22 -22.44
CA ALA A 550 8.87 -2.22 -23.05
C ALA A 550 8.85 -1.65 -24.48
N SER A 551 9.95 -1.75 -25.19
CA SER A 551 10.25 -1.04 -26.42
C SER A 551 9.44 -1.56 -27.61
N ALA A 552 8.90 -0.62 -28.39
CA ALA A 552 8.29 -0.89 -29.69
C ALA A 552 9.33 -1.10 -30.83
N GLU A 553 10.64 -1.06 -30.52
CA GLU A 553 11.68 -1.35 -31.51
C GLU A 553 11.53 -2.77 -32.05
N THR A 554 11.59 -2.89 -33.38
CA THR A 554 11.38 -4.16 -34.08
C THR A 554 12.30 -5.28 -33.54
N ALA A 555 13.55 -4.96 -33.20
CA ALA A 555 14.50 -5.93 -32.65
C ALA A 555 14.07 -6.40 -31.26
N ALA A 556 13.62 -5.50 -30.39
CA ALA A 556 13.15 -5.83 -29.04
C ALA A 556 11.90 -6.72 -29.09
N MET A 557 10.92 -6.36 -29.90
CA MET A 557 9.72 -7.17 -30.11
C MET A 557 10.02 -8.53 -30.75
N ASN A 558 11.01 -8.62 -31.67
CA ASN A 558 11.37 -9.88 -32.33
C ASN A 558 12.05 -10.87 -31.40
N ASP A 559 12.87 -10.38 -30.49
CA ASP A 559 13.66 -11.21 -29.57
C ASP A 559 12.92 -11.52 -28.26
N LEU A 560 11.73 -10.93 -28.04
CA LEU A 560 10.88 -11.31 -26.91
C LEU A 560 10.39 -12.75 -27.10
N THR A 561 10.78 -13.62 -26.18
CA THR A 561 10.25 -14.97 -26.05
C THR A 561 9.05 -14.93 -25.11
N VAL A 562 7.85 -14.93 -25.67
CA VAL A 562 6.61 -14.98 -24.87
C VAL A 562 6.56 -16.34 -24.15
N PRO A 563 6.43 -16.37 -22.80
CA PRO A 563 6.32 -17.62 -22.06
C PRO A 563 5.17 -18.49 -22.55
N ASN A 564 5.43 -19.78 -22.70
CA ASN A 564 4.40 -20.75 -23.08
C ASN A 564 3.52 -21.12 -21.87
N SER A 565 2.68 -20.18 -21.46
CA SER A 565 1.71 -20.33 -20.38
C SER A 565 0.38 -19.74 -20.84
N GLY A 566 -0.73 -20.27 -20.38
CA GLY A 566 -2.05 -19.67 -20.66
C GLY A 566 -2.15 -18.25 -20.11
N ASN A 567 -3.00 -17.44 -20.74
CA ASN A 567 -3.38 -16.10 -20.27
C ASN A 567 -2.19 -15.11 -20.18
N ILE A 568 -1.37 -15.05 -21.24
CA ILE A 568 -0.30 -14.05 -21.36
C ILE A 568 -0.76 -12.88 -22.25
N ILE A 569 -0.41 -11.67 -21.83
CA ILE A 569 -0.60 -10.39 -22.55
C ILE A 569 0.79 -9.81 -22.79
N VAL A 570 1.03 -9.20 -23.93
CA VAL A 570 2.28 -8.48 -24.22
C VAL A 570 2.05 -6.98 -23.99
N SER A 571 2.90 -6.36 -23.18
CA SER A 571 2.97 -4.91 -22.95
C SER A 571 4.01 -4.26 -23.87
N ILE A 572 3.65 -3.10 -24.41
CA ILE A 572 4.53 -2.22 -25.18
C ILE A 572 4.28 -0.77 -24.72
N HIS A 573 5.36 -0.03 -24.46
CA HIS A 573 5.30 1.41 -24.25
C HIS A 573 5.63 2.12 -25.57
N TYR A 574 4.81 3.07 -25.98
CA TYR A 574 5.03 3.74 -27.26
C TYR A 574 4.67 5.22 -27.21
N TYR A 575 5.61 6.03 -26.78
CA TYR A 575 5.52 7.48 -26.74
C TYR A 575 5.92 8.07 -28.11
N ALA A 576 4.99 7.98 -29.08
CA ALA A 576 5.26 8.39 -30.47
C ALA A 576 4.16 9.27 -31.04
N PRO A 577 4.48 10.16 -31.99
CA PRO A 577 5.85 10.51 -32.41
C PRO A 577 6.66 11.09 -31.26
N TRP A 578 7.89 10.62 -31.04
CA TRP A 578 8.69 11.00 -29.86
C TRP A 578 8.78 12.50 -29.64
N LYS A 579 9.08 13.28 -30.68
CA LYS A 579 9.23 14.74 -30.57
C LYS A 579 7.92 15.46 -30.22
N PHE A 580 6.79 14.89 -30.51
CA PHE A 580 5.50 15.40 -30.06
C PHE A 580 5.24 14.98 -28.61
N ALA A 581 5.56 13.75 -28.29
CA ALA A 581 5.37 13.21 -26.95
C ALA A 581 6.26 13.90 -25.90
N ASP A 582 7.53 14.24 -26.26
CA ASP A 582 8.46 14.95 -25.37
C ASP A 582 8.30 16.49 -25.42
N GLY A 583 7.45 17.00 -26.31
CA GLY A 583 7.15 18.42 -26.45
C GLY A 583 8.19 19.23 -27.22
N SER A 584 9.20 18.62 -27.84
CA SER A 584 10.18 19.32 -28.71
C SER A 584 9.57 19.74 -30.05
N GLU A 585 8.46 19.12 -30.46
CA GLU A 585 7.58 19.57 -31.53
C GLU A 585 6.14 19.66 -31.03
N THR A 586 5.42 20.69 -31.48
CA THR A 586 4.02 20.93 -31.02
C THR A 586 2.97 20.63 -32.12
N ALA A 587 3.39 20.18 -33.31
CA ALA A 587 2.51 19.82 -34.40
C ALA A 587 2.31 18.30 -34.48
N PHE A 588 1.06 17.87 -34.55
CA PHE A 588 0.67 16.50 -34.82
C PHE A 588 -0.01 16.38 -36.18
N GLY A 589 0.73 15.93 -37.18
CA GLY A 589 0.27 15.88 -38.58
C GLY A 589 0.30 14.47 -39.18
N ASP A 590 0.12 14.39 -40.50
CA ASP A 590 0.00 13.12 -41.24
C ASP A 590 1.21 12.20 -41.10
N SER A 591 2.42 12.75 -40.96
CA SER A 591 3.62 11.95 -40.73
C SER A 591 3.55 11.19 -39.41
N GLY A 592 3.13 11.86 -38.33
CA GLY A 592 2.96 11.23 -37.03
C GLY A 592 1.85 10.19 -37.01
N LYS A 593 0.74 10.48 -37.71
CA LYS A 593 -0.36 9.52 -37.87
C LYS A 593 0.12 8.27 -38.61
N SER A 594 0.88 8.44 -39.71
CA SER A 594 1.44 7.30 -40.45
C SER A 594 2.42 6.49 -39.68
N GLU A 595 3.24 7.12 -38.79
CA GLU A 595 4.16 6.43 -37.87
C GLU A 595 3.39 5.55 -36.90
N LEU A 596 2.32 6.06 -36.28
CA LEU A 596 1.46 5.30 -35.38
C LEU A 596 0.80 4.11 -36.08
N ASP A 597 0.18 4.33 -37.25
CA ASP A 597 -0.51 3.31 -38.05
C ASP A 597 0.44 2.14 -38.42
N ALA A 598 1.66 2.46 -38.86
CA ALA A 598 2.67 1.48 -39.20
C ALA A 598 3.07 0.63 -37.99
N LYS A 599 3.31 1.26 -36.85
CA LYS A 599 3.72 0.57 -35.64
C LYS A 599 2.60 -0.29 -35.06
N PHE A 600 1.38 0.18 -35.01
CA PHE A 600 0.25 -0.63 -34.52
C PHE A 600 -0.03 -1.84 -35.42
N SER A 601 0.13 -1.69 -36.74
CA SER A 601 0.07 -2.81 -37.67
C SER A 601 1.21 -3.84 -37.44
N GLU A 602 2.41 -3.36 -37.11
CA GLU A 602 3.55 -4.22 -36.76
C GLU A 602 3.28 -5.02 -35.47
N ILE A 603 2.83 -4.34 -34.40
CA ILE A 603 2.47 -4.97 -33.11
C ILE A 603 1.38 -6.03 -33.34
N LYS A 604 0.32 -5.67 -34.10
CA LYS A 604 -0.77 -6.59 -34.42
C LYS A 604 -0.25 -7.84 -35.12
N SER A 605 0.55 -7.70 -36.19
CA SER A 605 1.06 -8.83 -36.95
C SER A 605 2.03 -9.69 -36.14
N LYS A 606 2.76 -9.08 -35.19
CA LYS A 606 3.75 -9.76 -34.37
C LYS A 606 3.12 -10.62 -33.27
N PHE A 607 2.08 -10.14 -32.60
CA PHE A 607 1.49 -10.73 -31.41
C PHE A 607 0.03 -11.13 -31.62
N ILE A 608 -0.86 -10.20 -31.94
CA ILE A 608 -2.31 -10.40 -31.96
C ILE A 608 -2.73 -11.42 -33.02
N ASP A 609 -2.20 -11.29 -34.25
CA ASP A 609 -2.48 -12.24 -35.34
C ASP A 609 -1.92 -13.65 -35.09
N LYS A 610 -1.07 -13.80 -34.06
CA LYS A 610 -0.54 -15.07 -33.59
C LYS A 610 -1.24 -15.63 -32.36
N GLY A 611 -2.30 -14.94 -31.90
CA GLY A 611 -3.13 -15.37 -30.77
C GLY A 611 -2.71 -14.83 -29.41
N THR A 612 -1.66 -13.98 -29.31
CA THR A 612 -1.27 -13.32 -28.08
C THR A 612 -1.81 -11.90 -28.05
N PRO A 613 -2.72 -11.53 -27.15
CA PRO A 613 -3.18 -10.14 -27.02
C PRO A 613 -2.04 -9.21 -26.63
N ALA A 614 -2.06 -7.99 -27.15
CA ALA A 614 -1.09 -6.96 -26.85
C ALA A 614 -1.78 -5.67 -26.44
N ILE A 615 -1.16 -4.93 -25.53
CA ILE A 615 -1.62 -3.63 -25.05
C ILE A 615 -0.49 -2.61 -25.17
N ILE A 616 -0.89 -1.33 -25.21
CA ILE A 616 0.02 -0.22 -24.95
C ILE A 616 -0.38 0.33 -23.59
N ASP A 617 0.35 -0.04 -22.57
CA ASP A 617 0.03 0.32 -21.20
C ASP A 617 0.73 1.59 -20.72
N GLU A 618 1.58 2.19 -21.57
CA GLU A 618 2.01 3.57 -21.42
C GLU A 618 2.11 4.30 -22.76
N PHE A 619 1.40 5.43 -22.87
CA PHE A 619 1.58 6.45 -23.89
C PHE A 619 1.07 7.80 -23.40
N GLY A 620 1.51 8.86 -24.02
CA GLY A 620 1.05 10.21 -23.70
C GLY A 620 1.88 11.29 -24.40
N CYS A 621 1.54 12.54 -24.13
CA CYS A 621 2.35 13.69 -24.53
C CYS A 621 2.35 14.76 -23.44
N VAL A 622 3.47 15.47 -23.32
CA VAL A 622 3.59 16.61 -22.39
C VAL A 622 2.72 17.79 -22.83
N ASN A 623 2.46 18.69 -21.90
CA ASN A 623 1.62 19.88 -22.13
C ASN A 623 2.41 21.01 -22.84
N ALA A 624 2.97 20.71 -24.01
CA ALA A 624 3.70 21.68 -24.86
C ALA A 624 2.87 22.19 -26.02
N ALA A 625 2.07 21.33 -26.67
CA ALA A 625 1.15 21.72 -27.73
C ALA A 625 -0.15 22.28 -27.14
N ASP A 626 -0.92 23.01 -27.98
CA ASP A 626 -2.25 23.49 -27.58
C ASP A 626 -3.21 22.32 -27.31
N GLU A 627 -4.24 22.60 -26.52
CA GLU A 627 -5.18 21.59 -26.02
C GLU A 627 -5.93 20.87 -27.20
N ALA A 628 -6.26 21.55 -28.24
CA ALA A 628 -6.97 20.96 -29.40
C ALA A 628 -6.05 19.95 -30.12
N THR A 629 -4.79 20.30 -30.32
CA THR A 629 -3.79 19.42 -30.95
C THR A 629 -3.52 18.19 -30.06
N ARG A 630 -3.43 18.38 -28.75
CA ARG A 630 -3.29 17.25 -27.82
C ARG A 630 -4.53 16.35 -27.82
N ALA A 631 -5.72 16.92 -27.84
CA ALA A 631 -6.96 16.16 -27.94
C ALA A 631 -7.03 15.36 -29.26
N GLU A 632 -6.60 15.95 -30.41
CA GLU A 632 -6.47 15.23 -31.67
C GLU A 632 -5.49 14.07 -31.59
N TYR A 633 -4.32 14.27 -30.95
CA TYR A 633 -3.31 13.23 -30.73
C TYR A 633 -3.88 12.05 -29.97
N TYR A 634 -4.43 12.27 -28.75
CA TYR A 634 -5.00 11.21 -27.94
C TYR A 634 -6.14 10.47 -28.64
N GLY A 635 -7.02 11.22 -29.31
CA GLY A 635 -8.14 10.64 -30.06
C GLY A 635 -7.68 9.78 -31.24
N TYR A 636 -6.69 10.24 -32.01
CA TYR A 636 -6.14 9.48 -33.14
C TYR A 636 -5.40 8.24 -32.66
N TYR A 637 -4.52 8.40 -31.68
CA TYR A 637 -3.72 7.32 -31.11
C TYR A 637 -4.60 6.13 -30.68
N ILE A 638 -5.60 6.40 -29.85
CA ILE A 638 -6.51 5.36 -29.33
C ILE A 638 -7.35 4.75 -30.45
N SER A 639 -7.85 5.55 -31.39
CA SER A 639 -8.65 5.06 -32.51
C SER A 639 -7.86 4.13 -33.43
N SER A 640 -6.62 4.50 -33.77
CA SER A 640 -5.73 3.70 -34.62
C SER A 640 -5.27 2.43 -33.92
N ALA A 641 -4.90 2.50 -32.64
CA ALA A 641 -4.54 1.33 -31.83
C ALA A 641 -5.72 0.35 -31.74
N LYS A 642 -6.92 0.85 -31.42
CA LYS A 642 -8.15 0.04 -31.35
C LYS A 642 -8.49 -0.65 -32.67
N ALA A 643 -8.31 0.03 -33.81
CA ALA A 643 -8.50 -0.57 -35.14
C ALA A 643 -7.58 -1.76 -35.41
N ASN A 644 -6.45 -1.83 -34.69
CA ASN A 644 -5.49 -2.94 -34.70
C ASN A 644 -5.71 -3.96 -33.56
N GLY A 645 -6.76 -3.82 -32.74
CA GLY A 645 -7.06 -4.71 -31.61
C GLY A 645 -6.24 -4.43 -30.37
N ILE A 646 -5.53 -3.29 -30.32
CA ILE A 646 -4.66 -2.87 -29.22
C ILE A 646 -5.44 -1.97 -28.27
N LYS A 647 -5.36 -2.23 -26.94
CA LYS A 647 -5.91 -1.36 -25.91
C LYS A 647 -4.81 -0.49 -25.32
N CYS A 648 -5.20 0.74 -24.93
CA CYS A 648 -4.24 1.75 -24.49
C CYS A 648 -4.52 2.22 -23.07
N PHE A 649 -3.44 2.52 -22.33
CA PHE A 649 -3.48 3.16 -21.03
C PHE A 649 -2.71 4.47 -21.11
N ILE A 650 -3.36 5.57 -20.80
CA ILE A 650 -2.71 6.87 -20.79
C ILE A 650 -1.76 6.99 -19.60
N TRP A 651 -0.56 7.53 -19.82
CA TRP A 651 0.32 7.91 -18.72
C TRP A 651 -0.14 9.26 -18.16
N ASP A 652 -0.49 9.27 -16.88
CA ASP A 652 -0.87 10.47 -16.13
C ASP A 652 -0.06 10.53 -14.85
N ASN A 653 0.92 11.41 -14.81
CA ASN A 653 1.79 11.59 -13.64
C ASN A 653 1.33 12.70 -12.69
N GLY A 654 0.12 13.25 -12.87
CA GLY A 654 -0.43 14.34 -12.06
C GLY A 654 0.21 15.72 -12.29
N VAL A 655 1.24 15.81 -13.15
CA VAL A 655 1.97 17.07 -13.41
C VAL A 655 1.32 17.80 -14.58
N ALA A 656 0.70 18.94 -14.32
CA ALA A 656 -0.05 19.71 -15.33
C ALA A 656 0.79 20.72 -16.13
N SER A 657 2.03 21.02 -15.75
CA SER A 657 2.89 22.00 -16.42
C SER A 657 4.39 21.72 -16.20
N GLY A 658 5.23 22.13 -17.13
CA GLY A 658 6.69 21.91 -17.11
C GLY A 658 7.11 20.79 -18.06
N GLU A 659 8.40 20.40 -17.97
CA GLU A 659 9.02 19.47 -18.92
C GLU A 659 8.45 18.04 -18.90
N SER A 660 7.88 17.61 -17.77
CA SER A 660 7.30 16.27 -17.63
C SER A 660 5.79 16.32 -17.35
N SER A 661 5.07 17.23 -18.02
CA SER A 661 3.67 17.52 -17.76
C SER A 661 2.73 16.59 -18.55
N TYR A 662 2.65 15.32 -18.16
CA TYR A 662 1.72 14.34 -18.72
C TYR A 662 0.32 14.36 -18.07
N GLY A 663 0.14 15.09 -16.97
CA GLY A 663 -1.09 15.12 -16.20
C GLY A 663 -2.26 15.75 -16.96
N ILE A 664 -3.36 15.03 -17.05
CA ILE A 664 -4.65 15.51 -17.56
C ILE A 664 -5.74 15.50 -16.48
N PHE A 665 -5.44 14.90 -15.33
CA PHE A 665 -6.30 14.82 -14.15
C PHE A 665 -5.66 15.56 -12.96
N SER A 666 -6.36 16.54 -12.41
CA SER A 666 -5.97 17.20 -11.16
C SER A 666 -6.38 16.33 -9.97
N ARG A 667 -5.43 15.68 -9.34
CA ARG A 667 -5.68 14.75 -8.23
C ARG A 667 -6.19 15.44 -6.96
N THR A 668 -5.82 16.71 -6.76
CA THR A 668 -6.30 17.50 -5.63
C THR A 668 -7.69 18.08 -5.87
N ALA A 669 -7.97 18.58 -7.08
CA ALA A 669 -9.26 19.18 -7.40
C ALA A 669 -10.30 18.17 -7.93
N LEU A 670 -9.88 16.94 -8.22
CA LEU A 670 -10.69 15.88 -8.84
C LEU A 670 -11.35 16.32 -10.17
N THR A 671 -10.60 17.11 -10.97
CA THR A 671 -11.08 17.67 -12.25
C THR A 671 -10.18 17.25 -13.40
N TRP A 672 -10.78 17.12 -14.58
CA TRP A 672 -10.11 16.70 -15.80
C TRP A 672 -9.90 17.85 -16.78
N ASN A 673 -8.89 17.72 -17.65
CA ASN A 673 -8.90 18.43 -18.91
C ASN A 673 -9.98 17.82 -19.80
N GLU A 674 -11.15 18.45 -19.83
CA GLU A 674 -12.37 17.92 -20.45
C GLU A 674 -12.22 17.69 -21.96
N SER A 675 -11.47 18.53 -22.66
CA SER A 675 -11.27 18.41 -24.11
C SER A 675 -10.51 17.13 -24.44
N ILE A 676 -9.40 16.88 -23.72
CA ILE A 676 -8.57 15.68 -23.89
C ILE A 676 -9.33 14.45 -23.43
N LEU A 677 -9.97 14.50 -22.26
CA LEU A 677 -10.77 13.39 -21.73
C LEU A 677 -11.84 12.95 -22.72
N ASN A 678 -12.59 13.91 -23.27
CA ASN A 678 -13.64 13.62 -24.24
C ASN A 678 -13.09 13.00 -25.53
N ALA A 679 -11.93 13.42 -26.01
CA ALA A 679 -11.26 12.82 -27.16
C ALA A 679 -10.88 11.36 -26.89
N ILE A 680 -10.28 11.08 -25.74
CA ILE A 680 -9.92 9.72 -25.26
C ILE A 680 -11.15 8.82 -25.22
N LEU A 681 -12.18 9.24 -24.50
CA LEU A 681 -13.37 8.41 -24.28
C LEU A 681 -14.19 8.18 -25.57
N ASN A 682 -14.23 9.16 -26.47
CA ASN A 682 -14.91 9.00 -27.77
C ASN A 682 -14.15 8.02 -28.67
N ALA A 683 -12.84 8.06 -28.67
CA ALA A 683 -12.00 7.12 -29.42
C ALA A 683 -12.09 5.68 -28.88
N ALA A 684 -12.23 5.54 -27.56
CA ALA A 684 -12.35 4.25 -26.88
C ALA A 684 -13.70 3.54 -27.10
N LYS A 685 -14.80 4.26 -27.41
CA LYS A 685 -16.13 3.71 -27.75
C LYS A 685 -16.07 2.86 -29.01
#